data_eee0293245a0ebab5c26af35e5ffeac3
#
_entry.id   eee0293245a0ebab5c26af35e5ffeac3
#
_cell.length_a   1.000
_cell.length_b   1.000
_cell.length_c   1.000
_cell.angle_alpha   90.00
_cell.angle_beta   90.00
_cell.angle_gamma   90.00
#
_symmetry.space_group_name_H-M   'P 1'
#
loop_
_entity.id
_entity.type
_entity.pdbx_description
1 polymer ?
#
loop_
_entity_poly.entity_id
_entity_poly.type
_entity_poly.pdbx_seq_one_letter_code
_entity_poly.pdbx_strand_id
1 'polypeptide(L)'
;MFCLDEAKKKLVSDGTPINQTHVDPNSRAGLEPKNLIIRCSGGPSLTNAVDQYLSNANSVHALIERNGKDIAQMVDFDRVAVHANEYDGSSLGVELIYPGRLVELPGRWNSKERYDPLEMILAQSANDNKPRWWPFHPQEQLDALLEIARLLDQEFGLERILVRHEINRFDLNSGPAFPINRLRQLMTDEGTATELLEETSAAADLFLQPDGGGPKVLEQPIPAQTPIAVTDEQGEWVLVEVMATLGERRWTVGWMQADKVAAKPFTPKVNAEHLLVTEDNRRIKFIAAHEKNFNPNVELKPRFVVIHFTTGTNLQSTIYTFLDPEEGVSSHLLVGRNGRVVQFVPFDRVAFHCGLSTWEGERDLNRFAIGIEVDNAGYLRTTEQGFKRKGKLIPDDQVMKKRHWKELGERPWQTFTEEQIRVVREIVGALKERYPTIQEIVGHDMVNLINRLDPGPLYPLGELREAILGDPQPAIKAYRTTQECPIYENLANRPPSVPHPDWGELPEKSQVRVREVHDKWSFVKVKQSSKSKLREKEGWVRSNSIEPEEDKAKTKFSQTFYKVIPAVEARLPGIELEASQLPKGTQVRKQFEVGEEWVLVAPVLEVRKDAEGRYEVVVPEDKVPRKFLEGWVKQEFLEEVGG
;
A
#
# COMPACT_ATOMS: atom_id res chain seq x y z
N MET A 1 23.86 30.95 3.84
CA MET A 1 23.85 29.86 4.85
C MET A 1 22.72 30.13 5.82
N PHE A 2 21.80 29.18 5.96
CA PHE A 2 20.69 29.30 6.89
C PHE A 2 21.09 28.80 8.27
N CYS A 3 20.48 29.37 9.33
CA CYS A 3 20.55 28.86 10.69
C CYS A 3 19.23 29.14 11.42
N LEU A 4 19.01 28.50 12.56
CA LEU A 4 17.86 28.76 13.41
C LEU A 4 18.27 29.65 14.58
N ASP A 5 17.49 30.70 14.84
CA ASP A 5 17.53 31.43 16.09
C ASP A 5 17.03 30.52 17.22
N GLU A 6 17.91 30.10 18.12
CA GLU A 6 17.60 29.14 19.18
C GLU A 6 16.47 29.61 20.11
N ALA A 7 16.37 30.91 20.34
CA ALA A 7 15.39 31.49 21.29
C ALA A 7 13.97 31.55 20.67
N LYS A 8 13.88 31.71 19.35
CA LYS A 8 12.60 31.98 18.66
C LYS A 8 12.21 30.93 17.62
N LYS A 9 13.06 29.92 17.41
CA LYS A 9 12.87 28.89 16.38
C LYS A 9 12.53 29.48 15.00
N LYS A 10 13.28 30.53 14.64
CA LYS A 10 13.11 31.32 13.43
C LYS A 10 14.27 31.10 12.48
N LEU A 11 13.97 31.04 11.22
CA LEU A 11 14.98 30.88 10.18
C LEU A 11 15.71 32.22 9.94
N VAL A 12 17.02 32.15 9.89
CA VAL A 12 17.93 33.28 9.69
C VAL A 12 18.86 32.96 8.54
N SER A 13 19.08 33.90 7.63
CA SER A 13 20.07 33.80 6.55
C SER A 13 21.15 34.86 6.75
N ASP A 14 22.43 34.44 6.82
CA ASP A 14 23.59 35.30 6.99
C ASP A 14 23.43 36.32 8.15
N GLY A 15 22.86 35.86 9.29
CA GLY A 15 22.61 36.65 10.49
C GLY A 15 21.40 37.59 10.39
N THR A 16 20.68 37.60 9.30
CA THR A 16 19.47 38.43 9.12
C THR A 16 18.23 37.50 9.13
N PRO A 17 17.20 37.79 9.96
CA PRO A 17 15.95 37.07 9.90
C PRO A 17 15.38 37.11 8.50
N ILE A 18 15.02 35.95 7.94
CA ILE A 18 14.32 35.90 6.66
C ILE A 18 12.94 36.53 6.80
N ASN A 19 12.34 36.88 5.68
CA ASN A 19 11.06 37.59 5.64
C ASN A 19 9.98 36.84 6.46
N GLN A 20 9.68 37.35 7.64
CA GLN A 20 8.71 36.80 8.57
C GLN A 20 7.36 37.46 8.32
N THR A 21 6.59 36.88 7.42
CA THR A 21 5.33 37.49 6.99
C THR A 21 4.14 36.92 7.74
N HIS A 22 4.28 36.36 8.90
CA HIS A 22 3.18 36.25 9.84
C HIS A 22 3.07 35.02 10.71
N VAL A 23 2.58 35.27 11.87
CA VAL A 23 2.01 34.27 12.78
C VAL A 23 0.63 33.89 12.26
N ASP A 24 0.43 32.63 11.88
CA ASP A 24 -0.90 32.09 11.67
C ASP A 24 -1.71 32.21 12.97
N PRO A 25 -2.85 32.94 12.97
CA PRO A 25 -3.70 33.07 14.14
C PRO A 25 -4.24 31.71 14.64
N ASN A 26 -4.23 30.68 13.81
CA ASN A 26 -4.66 29.32 14.13
C ASN A 26 -3.51 28.45 14.66
N SER A 27 -2.26 28.92 14.61
CA SER A 27 -1.12 28.16 15.12
C SER A 27 -1.22 28.02 16.65
N ARG A 28 -0.92 26.83 17.15
CA ARG A 28 -0.97 26.50 18.58
C ARG A 28 0.35 25.91 19.06
N ALA A 29 0.65 26.08 20.36
CA ALA A 29 1.80 25.46 20.99
C ALA A 29 1.66 23.93 21.11
N GLY A 30 2.77 23.24 21.35
CA GLY A 30 2.78 21.79 21.60
C GLY A 30 3.09 20.96 20.36
N LEU A 31 3.86 21.50 19.43
CA LEU A 31 4.41 20.71 18.32
C LEU A 31 5.55 19.82 18.84
N GLU A 32 5.45 18.54 18.55
CA GLU A 32 6.53 17.55 18.71
C GLU A 32 6.87 16.98 17.33
N PRO A 33 7.71 17.66 16.54
CA PRO A 33 7.91 17.29 15.15
C PRO A 33 8.70 16.01 15.02
N LYS A 34 8.13 15.06 14.30
CA LYS A 34 8.76 13.80 13.89
C LYS A 34 8.90 13.69 12.38
N ASN A 35 8.15 14.50 11.64
CA ASN A 35 8.09 14.44 10.21
C ASN A 35 8.35 15.81 9.58
N LEU A 36 9.03 15.82 8.43
CA LEU A 36 9.05 16.95 7.51
C LEU A 36 8.13 16.63 6.32
N ILE A 37 7.11 17.45 6.12
CA ILE A 37 6.19 17.31 5.00
C ILE A 37 6.46 18.40 3.97
N ILE A 38 6.80 17.99 2.76
CA ILE A 38 7.06 18.85 1.63
C ILE A 38 5.81 18.98 0.78
N ARG A 39 5.48 20.21 0.43
CA ARG A 39 4.33 20.58 -0.37
C ARG A 39 4.76 21.40 -1.58
N CYS A 40 3.85 21.55 -2.54
CA CYS A 40 3.99 22.48 -3.66
C CYS A 40 2.75 23.37 -3.74
N SER A 41 2.95 24.65 -3.97
CA SER A 41 1.88 25.66 -3.87
C SER A 41 0.78 25.54 -4.94
N GLY A 42 1.10 24.96 -6.09
CA GLY A 42 0.24 25.04 -7.27
C GLY A 42 0.11 26.46 -7.84
N GLY A 43 0.90 27.41 -7.35
CA GLY A 43 0.85 28.83 -7.73
C GLY A 43 2.18 29.37 -8.26
N PRO A 44 2.15 30.54 -8.94
CA PRO A 44 3.28 31.05 -9.70
C PRO A 44 4.32 31.83 -8.89
N SER A 45 4.00 32.30 -7.66
CA SER A 45 4.91 33.17 -6.89
C SER A 45 4.72 33.07 -5.40
N LEU A 46 5.79 33.42 -4.65
CA LEU A 46 5.81 33.50 -3.21
C LEU A 46 4.74 34.47 -2.67
N THR A 47 4.58 35.64 -3.29
CA THR A 47 3.57 36.63 -2.87
C THR A 47 2.17 36.05 -2.93
N ASN A 48 1.82 35.38 -4.04
CA ASN A 48 0.49 34.77 -4.16
C ASN A 48 0.26 33.67 -3.14
N ALA A 49 1.26 32.87 -2.82
CA ALA A 49 1.17 31.82 -1.81
C ALA A 49 0.99 32.42 -0.41
N VAL A 50 1.75 33.44 -0.06
CA VAL A 50 1.60 34.18 1.20
C VAL A 50 0.19 34.77 1.32
N ASP A 51 -0.31 35.48 0.31
CA ASP A 51 -1.65 36.07 0.32
C ASP A 51 -2.75 35.00 0.48
N GLN A 52 -2.55 33.83 -0.15
CA GLN A 52 -3.47 32.71 -0.02
C GLN A 52 -3.51 32.18 1.42
N TYR A 53 -2.37 32.03 2.08
CA TYR A 53 -2.31 31.58 3.47
C TYR A 53 -2.87 32.62 4.44
N LEU A 54 -2.67 33.91 4.19
CA LEU A 54 -3.26 34.97 5.01
C LEU A 54 -4.80 35.03 4.90
N SER A 55 -5.36 34.52 3.81
CA SER A 55 -6.82 34.50 3.57
C SER A 55 -7.51 33.19 3.95
N ASN A 56 -6.77 32.11 4.23
CA ASN A 56 -7.30 30.77 4.50
C ASN A 56 -6.97 30.29 5.92
N ALA A 57 -7.66 29.24 6.37
CA ALA A 57 -7.40 28.60 7.67
C ALA A 57 -6.20 27.64 7.67
N ASN A 58 -5.56 27.42 6.52
CA ASN A 58 -4.37 26.57 6.39
C ASN A 58 -3.10 27.39 6.59
N SER A 59 -2.03 26.74 7.03
CA SER A 59 -0.72 27.35 7.19
C SER A 59 0.41 26.36 6.93
N VAL A 60 1.61 26.87 6.69
CA VAL A 60 2.86 26.09 6.61
C VAL A 60 3.94 26.82 7.41
N HIS A 61 5.02 26.12 7.77
CA HIS A 61 6.10 26.76 8.51
C HIS A 61 6.95 27.65 7.59
N ALA A 62 7.29 27.18 6.40
CA ALA A 62 8.10 27.94 5.47
C ALA A 62 7.67 27.77 4.01
N LEU A 63 7.89 28.81 3.21
CA LEU A 63 7.70 28.86 1.76
C LEU A 63 9.04 29.14 1.09
N ILE A 64 9.40 28.42 0.02
CA ILE A 64 10.65 28.60 -0.72
C ILE A 64 10.33 28.96 -2.18
N GLU A 65 10.76 30.13 -2.64
CA GLU A 65 10.62 30.57 -4.03
C GLU A 65 11.51 29.74 -4.97
N ARG A 66 11.19 29.71 -6.25
CA ARG A 66 11.93 28.98 -7.29
C ARG A 66 13.41 29.33 -7.37
N ASN A 67 13.80 30.56 -7.03
CA ASN A 67 15.19 31.01 -7.00
C ASN A 67 15.99 30.51 -5.79
N GLY A 68 15.35 29.81 -4.85
CA GLY A 68 15.99 29.28 -3.64
C GLY A 68 16.48 30.33 -2.62
N LYS A 69 16.32 31.63 -2.91
CA LYS A 69 16.81 32.75 -2.08
C LYS A 69 15.69 33.45 -1.34
N ASP A 70 14.57 33.64 -2.00
CA ASP A 70 13.40 34.29 -1.40
C ASP A 70 12.61 33.25 -0.61
N ILE A 71 12.62 33.38 0.70
CA ILE A 71 11.97 32.46 1.63
C ILE A 71 11.07 33.27 2.55
N ALA A 72 9.87 32.78 2.82
CA ALA A 72 8.98 33.32 3.82
C ALA A 72 8.72 32.30 4.93
N GLN A 73 8.95 32.67 6.18
CA GLN A 73 8.52 31.88 7.32
C GLN A 73 7.13 32.37 7.77
N MET A 74 6.17 31.44 7.81
CA MET A 74 4.76 31.72 8.10
C MET A 74 4.40 31.37 9.55
N VAL A 75 4.97 30.29 10.08
CA VAL A 75 4.75 29.79 11.44
C VAL A 75 6.10 29.46 12.06
N ASP A 76 6.27 29.75 13.35
CA ASP A 76 7.49 29.37 14.08
C ASP A 76 7.60 27.83 14.18
N PHE A 77 8.80 27.27 14.09
CA PHE A 77 9.00 25.82 14.01
C PHE A 77 8.70 25.05 15.31
N ASP A 78 8.41 25.73 16.40
CA ASP A 78 7.92 25.13 17.65
C ASP A 78 6.38 25.17 17.81
N ARG A 79 5.68 25.63 16.78
CA ARG A 79 4.22 25.76 16.77
C ARG A 79 3.58 24.86 15.73
N VAL A 80 2.38 24.39 16.02
CA VAL A 80 1.60 23.58 15.08
C VAL A 80 1.06 24.44 13.94
N ALA A 81 1.42 24.11 12.71
CA ALA A 81 0.82 24.67 11.50
C ALA A 81 -0.25 23.72 10.92
N VAL A 82 -1.27 24.26 10.26
CA VAL A 82 -2.38 23.49 9.68
C VAL A 82 -2.08 23.19 8.20
N HIS A 83 -1.36 22.11 7.91
CA HIS A 83 -0.86 21.79 6.56
C HIS A 83 -1.03 20.34 6.12
N ALA A 84 -1.29 19.43 7.04
CA ALA A 84 -1.25 18.00 6.77
C ALA A 84 -2.30 17.20 7.54
N ASN A 85 -3.39 17.83 8.01
CA ASN A 85 -4.48 17.22 8.75
C ASN A 85 -3.96 16.44 9.99
N GLU A 86 -4.01 15.10 9.94
CA GLU A 86 -3.64 14.25 11.07
C GLU A 86 -2.15 14.32 11.45
N TYR A 87 -1.31 14.80 10.54
CA TYR A 87 0.11 15.02 10.80
C TYR A 87 0.43 16.40 11.41
N ASP A 88 -0.52 17.33 11.47
CA ASP A 88 -0.26 18.71 11.90
C ASP A 88 0.46 18.80 13.27
N GLY A 89 0.04 17.98 14.23
CA GLY A 89 0.65 17.96 15.58
C GLY A 89 2.02 17.29 15.67
N SER A 90 2.47 16.63 14.62
CA SER A 90 3.72 15.84 14.59
C SER A 90 4.60 16.14 13.38
N SER A 91 4.35 17.24 12.67
CA SER A 91 5.12 17.56 11.48
C SER A 91 5.39 19.03 11.26
N LEU A 92 6.54 19.28 10.61
CA LEU A 92 6.89 20.56 10.03
C LEU A 92 6.48 20.58 8.56
N GLY A 93 5.88 21.67 8.10
CA GLY A 93 5.47 21.84 6.70
C GLY A 93 6.39 22.83 5.99
N VAL A 94 7.00 22.41 4.90
CA VAL A 94 7.74 23.29 3.98
C VAL A 94 7.09 23.21 2.60
N GLU A 95 6.80 24.35 2.01
CA GLU A 95 6.17 24.42 0.71
C GLU A 95 7.08 25.08 -0.32
N LEU A 96 7.20 24.43 -1.45
CA LEU A 96 7.92 24.94 -2.62
C LEU A 96 6.95 25.73 -3.50
N ILE A 97 7.33 26.93 -3.93
CA ILE A 97 6.61 27.65 -4.95
C ILE A 97 6.80 26.94 -6.28
N TYR A 98 5.70 26.37 -6.77
CA TYR A 98 5.73 25.47 -7.91
C TYR A 98 4.38 25.46 -8.63
N PRO A 99 4.34 25.58 -9.97
CA PRO A 99 3.10 25.70 -10.71
C PRO A 99 2.27 24.41 -10.77
N GLY A 100 2.85 23.27 -10.35
CA GLY A 100 2.18 21.98 -10.41
C GLY A 100 2.08 21.45 -11.86
N ARG A 101 1.09 20.60 -12.10
CA ARG A 101 0.83 20.03 -13.43
C ARG A 101 0.42 21.08 -14.44
N LEU A 102 0.99 20.99 -15.64
CA LEU A 102 0.62 21.85 -16.77
C LEU A 102 -0.29 21.09 -17.74
N VAL A 103 -1.29 21.79 -18.24
CA VAL A 103 -2.17 21.31 -19.30
C VAL A 103 -1.95 22.21 -20.52
N GLU A 104 -1.62 21.61 -21.65
CA GLU A 104 -1.49 22.32 -22.91
C GLU A 104 -2.88 22.82 -23.34
N LEU A 105 -2.97 24.13 -23.53
CA LEU A 105 -4.12 24.81 -24.14
C LEU A 105 -3.68 25.31 -25.53
N PRO A 106 -4.59 25.52 -26.47
CA PRO A 106 -4.25 26.03 -27.78
C PRO A 106 -3.35 27.28 -27.71
N GLY A 107 -2.06 27.09 -28.06
CA GLY A 107 -1.06 28.15 -28.08
C GLY A 107 -0.46 28.58 -26.71
N ARG A 108 -0.80 27.89 -25.59
CA ARG A 108 -0.24 28.22 -24.28
C ARG A 108 -0.46 27.08 -23.27
N TRP A 109 0.30 27.10 -22.19
CA TRP A 109 0.03 26.30 -20.99
C TRP A 109 -1.04 26.92 -20.09
N ASN A 110 -1.65 26.17 -19.21
CA ASN A 110 -2.63 26.66 -18.23
C ASN A 110 -2.03 27.56 -17.13
N SER A 111 -0.73 27.78 -17.16
CA SER A 111 -0.02 28.73 -16.32
C SER A 111 0.20 30.05 -17.05
N LYS A 112 0.32 31.16 -16.28
CA LYS A 112 0.66 32.48 -16.84
C LYS A 112 2.11 32.57 -17.32
N GLU A 113 2.96 31.68 -16.84
CA GLU A 113 4.36 31.60 -17.21
C GLU A 113 4.55 30.75 -18.47
N ARG A 114 5.55 31.10 -19.27
CA ARG A 114 6.02 30.27 -20.37
C ARG A 114 7.11 29.36 -19.85
N TYR A 115 6.93 28.07 -20.01
CA TYR A 115 7.96 27.08 -19.71
C TYR A 115 8.63 26.62 -20.99
N ASP A 116 9.96 26.51 -20.93
CA ASP A 116 10.70 25.84 -21.99
C ASP A 116 10.34 24.34 -21.96
N PRO A 117 10.00 23.72 -23.10
CA PRO A 117 9.83 22.28 -23.18
C PRO A 117 11.00 21.47 -22.62
N LEU A 118 12.21 22.01 -22.64
CA LEU A 118 13.42 21.37 -22.05
C LEU A 118 13.46 21.44 -20.50
N GLU A 119 12.59 22.23 -19.90
CA GLU A 119 12.46 22.36 -18.43
C GLU A 119 11.29 21.57 -17.86
N MET A 120 10.71 20.66 -18.63
CA MET A 120 9.53 19.91 -18.23
C MET A 120 9.69 18.42 -18.54
N ILE A 121 9.05 17.60 -17.74
CA ILE A 121 8.95 16.16 -17.96
C ILE A 121 7.48 15.74 -18.15
N LEU A 122 7.24 14.85 -19.13
CA LEU A 122 5.94 14.23 -19.33
C LEU A 122 5.88 12.96 -18.48
N ALA A 123 5.08 12.97 -17.44
CA ALA A 123 4.95 11.82 -16.55
C ALA A 123 3.55 11.70 -15.98
N GLN A 124 3.20 10.51 -15.52
CA GLN A 124 1.95 10.23 -14.84
C GLN A 124 2.16 10.40 -13.35
N SER A 125 1.34 11.22 -12.71
CA SER A 125 1.28 11.21 -11.24
C SER A 125 0.61 9.94 -10.76
N ALA A 126 1.03 9.41 -9.64
CA ALA A 126 0.43 8.24 -9.01
C ALA A 126 -1.10 8.37 -8.79
N ASN A 127 -1.57 9.60 -8.69
CA ASN A 127 -2.97 9.94 -8.41
C ASN A 127 -3.75 10.44 -9.65
N ASP A 128 -3.10 10.54 -10.81
CA ASP A 128 -3.75 10.90 -12.08
C ASP A 128 -3.35 9.89 -13.16
N ASN A 129 -4.31 9.13 -13.67
CA ASN A 129 -4.08 8.12 -14.70
C ASN A 129 -3.78 8.71 -16.11
N LYS A 130 -3.48 10.00 -16.18
CA LYS A 130 -3.16 10.68 -17.43
C LYS A 130 -1.77 11.29 -17.38
N PRO A 131 -0.92 11.09 -18.41
CA PRO A 131 0.34 11.81 -18.53
C PRO A 131 0.10 13.34 -18.56
N ARG A 132 0.93 14.04 -17.82
CA ARG A 132 0.91 15.51 -17.75
C ARG A 132 2.34 16.02 -17.83
N TRP A 133 2.49 17.27 -18.25
CA TRP A 133 3.74 17.97 -18.18
C TRP A 133 3.97 18.56 -16.80
N TRP A 134 5.16 18.33 -16.25
CA TRP A 134 5.60 18.80 -14.93
C TRP A 134 6.91 19.57 -15.08
N PRO A 135 6.95 20.86 -14.72
CA PRO A 135 8.21 21.59 -14.69
C PRO A 135 9.21 20.95 -13.74
N PHE A 136 10.49 21.01 -14.05
CA PHE A 136 11.50 20.66 -13.06
C PHE A 136 11.58 21.72 -11.96
N HIS A 137 11.91 21.27 -10.76
CA HIS A 137 12.30 22.16 -9.69
C HIS A 137 13.70 22.71 -9.98
N PRO A 138 13.94 24.04 -9.86
CA PRO A 138 15.28 24.59 -10.01
C PRO A 138 16.27 24.01 -9.01
N GLN A 139 17.54 23.87 -9.39
CA GLN A 139 18.59 23.34 -8.52
C GLN A 139 18.69 24.16 -7.22
N GLU A 140 18.63 25.49 -7.34
CA GLU A 140 18.74 26.44 -6.22
C GLU A 140 17.58 26.27 -5.23
N GLN A 141 16.38 25.99 -5.70
CA GLN A 141 15.21 25.73 -4.84
C GLN A 141 15.38 24.44 -4.03
N LEU A 142 15.85 23.38 -4.69
CA LEU A 142 16.08 22.08 -4.04
C LEU A 142 17.28 22.12 -3.09
N ASP A 143 18.32 22.89 -3.40
CA ASP A 143 19.47 23.09 -2.53
C ASP A 143 19.08 23.87 -1.25
N ALA A 144 18.25 24.91 -1.39
CA ALA A 144 17.70 25.63 -0.24
C ALA A 144 16.81 24.72 0.64
N LEU A 145 15.97 23.89 0.00
CA LEU A 145 15.16 22.90 0.72
C LEU A 145 16.04 21.93 1.50
N LEU A 146 17.10 21.40 0.89
CA LEU A 146 18.02 20.47 1.54
C LEU A 146 18.71 21.12 2.75
N GLU A 147 19.17 22.37 2.62
CA GLU A 147 19.82 23.11 3.72
C GLU A 147 18.84 23.31 4.88
N ILE A 148 17.61 23.74 4.61
CA ILE A 148 16.56 23.91 5.62
C ILE A 148 16.19 22.57 6.26
N ALA A 149 16.00 21.51 5.47
CA ALA A 149 15.66 20.19 5.97
C ALA A 149 16.72 19.65 6.93
N ARG A 150 18.01 19.83 6.62
CA ARG A 150 19.14 19.46 7.50
C ARG A 150 19.13 20.22 8.81
N LEU A 151 18.88 21.54 8.77
CA LEU A 151 18.76 22.34 9.97
C LEU A 151 17.61 21.87 10.87
N LEU A 152 16.45 21.58 10.28
CA LEU A 152 15.29 21.09 11.01
C LEU A 152 15.52 19.69 11.58
N ASP A 153 16.20 18.82 10.84
CA ASP A 153 16.56 17.48 11.33
C ASP A 153 17.55 17.57 12.50
N GLN A 154 18.57 18.40 12.38
CA GLN A 154 19.55 18.63 13.45
C GLN A 154 18.90 19.17 14.73
N GLU A 155 17.90 20.04 14.61
CA GLU A 155 17.21 20.65 15.75
C GLU A 155 16.18 19.73 16.39
N PHE A 156 15.40 18.97 15.58
CA PHE A 156 14.23 18.25 16.03
C PHE A 156 14.37 16.73 15.96
N GLY A 157 15.40 16.17 15.29
CA GLY A 157 15.59 14.73 15.13
C GLY A 157 14.47 14.08 14.33
N LEU A 158 14.28 14.51 13.09
CA LEU A 158 13.17 14.07 12.23
C LEU A 158 13.26 12.58 11.90
N GLU A 159 12.18 11.87 12.08
CA GLU A 159 12.10 10.45 11.75
C GLU A 159 11.84 10.20 10.27
N ARG A 160 11.08 11.10 9.59
CA ARG A 160 10.65 10.92 8.20
C ARG A 160 10.59 12.23 7.43
N ILE A 161 10.89 12.13 6.13
CA ILE A 161 10.61 13.17 5.14
C ILE A 161 9.57 12.63 4.17
N LEU A 162 8.45 13.31 4.07
CA LEU A 162 7.30 12.92 3.27
C LEU A 162 6.94 14.03 2.29
N VAL A 163 6.43 13.66 1.13
CA VAL A 163 5.76 14.61 0.23
C VAL A 163 4.25 14.52 0.41
N ARG A 164 3.56 15.62 0.18
CA ARG A 164 2.11 15.72 0.43
C ARG A 164 1.32 14.61 -0.25
N HIS A 165 1.66 14.23 -1.45
CA HIS A 165 0.95 13.18 -2.19
C HIS A 165 1.14 11.77 -1.62
N GLU A 166 2.15 11.52 -0.79
CA GLU A 166 2.31 10.24 -0.08
C GLU A 166 1.34 10.10 1.10
N ILE A 167 0.88 11.22 1.66
CA ILE A 167 -0.05 11.25 2.79
C ILE A 167 -1.48 11.62 2.39
N ASN A 168 -1.67 12.14 1.18
CA ASN A 168 -2.98 12.46 0.62
C ASN A 168 -2.99 12.16 -0.87
N ARG A 169 -3.59 11.04 -1.25
CA ARG A 169 -3.66 10.58 -2.65
C ARG A 169 -4.41 11.52 -3.61
N PHE A 170 -5.15 12.48 -3.10
CA PHE A 170 -5.83 13.48 -3.92
C PHE A 170 -4.97 14.71 -4.21
N ASP A 171 -3.82 14.81 -3.55
CA ASP A 171 -2.89 15.91 -3.76
C ASP A 171 -1.88 15.55 -4.86
N LEU A 172 -1.90 16.32 -5.95
CA LEU A 172 -1.03 16.09 -7.11
C LEU A 172 0.13 17.08 -7.18
N ASN A 173 0.28 17.94 -6.18
CA ASN A 173 1.07 19.17 -6.33
C ASN A 173 2.57 18.95 -6.46
N SER A 174 3.15 17.98 -5.76
CA SER A 174 4.62 17.74 -5.85
C SER A 174 5.03 17.07 -7.17
N GLY A 175 4.13 16.27 -7.75
CA GLY A 175 4.37 15.63 -9.04
C GLY A 175 5.57 14.67 -9.12
N PRO A 176 5.69 13.96 -10.23
CA PRO A 176 6.78 13.00 -10.45
C PRO A 176 8.14 13.66 -10.77
N ALA A 177 8.18 14.97 -11.00
CA ALA A 177 9.42 15.71 -11.23
C ALA A 177 10.18 16.06 -9.94
N PHE A 178 9.58 15.82 -8.76
CA PHE A 178 10.21 16.10 -7.47
C PHE A 178 11.11 14.95 -7.02
N PRO A 179 12.45 15.17 -6.81
CA PRO A 179 13.41 14.11 -6.52
C PRO A 179 13.44 13.76 -5.02
N ILE A 180 12.37 13.20 -4.50
CA ILE A 180 12.22 12.91 -3.06
C ILE A 180 13.22 11.85 -2.56
N ASN A 181 13.54 10.83 -3.36
CA ASN A 181 14.47 9.79 -2.95
C ASN A 181 15.89 10.36 -2.84
N ARG A 182 16.28 11.23 -3.78
CA ARG A 182 17.56 11.93 -3.73
C ARG A 182 17.65 12.86 -2.52
N LEU A 183 16.56 13.58 -2.18
CA LEU A 183 16.50 14.39 -0.98
C LEU A 183 16.72 13.54 0.27
N ARG A 184 15.99 12.44 0.41
CA ARG A 184 16.13 11.50 1.53
C ARG A 184 17.54 10.95 1.65
N GLN A 185 18.17 10.60 0.53
CA GLN A 185 19.57 10.14 0.51
C GLN A 185 20.54 11.22 1.03
N LEU A 186 20.36 12.46 0.59
CA LEU A 186 21.23 13.58 0.96
C LEU A 186 21.02 14.04 2.41
N MET A 187 19.92 13.64 3.06
CA MET A 187 19.67 13.85 4.49
C MET A 187 20.43 12.85 5.38
N THR A 188 20.79 11.69 4.85
CA THR A 188 21.68 10.77 5.55
C THR A 188 23.15 11.17 5.29
N ASP A 189 24.05 10.83 6.22
CA ASP A 189 25.47 11.18 6.09
C ASP A 189 26.05 10.74 4.73
N GLU A 190 26.70 11.67 4.03
CA GLU A 190 27.32 11.45 2.74
C GLU A 190 28.43 10.39 2.86
N GLY A 191 28.13 9.17 2.51
CA GLY A 191 29.14 8.09 2.46
C GLY A 191 28.62 6.71 2.80
N THR A 192 27.52 6.58 3.48
CA THR A 192 26.84 5.30 3.70
C THR A 192 25.57 5.23 2.87
N ALA A 193 25.61 4.54 1.73
CA ALA A 193 24.39 4.10 1.08
C ALA A 193 23.69 3.13 2.06
N THR A 194 22.86 3.69 2.93
CA THR A 194 22.09 2.94 3.93
C THR A 194 20.99 2.11 3.29
N GLU A 195 20.65 2.41 2.02
CA GLU A 195 19.63 1.71 1.24
C GLU A 195 20.22 0.99 0.02
N LEU A 196 19.61 -0.14 -0.34
CA LEU A 196 19.84 -0.79 -1.61
C LEU A 196 19.19 0.05 -2.70
N LEU A 197 20.02 0.53 -3.64
CA LEU A 197 19.57 1.27 -4.83
C LEU A 197 19.75 0.39 -6.07
N GLU A 198 18.92 0.64 -7.07
CA GLU A 198 19.16 0.13 -8.41
C GLU A 198 20.33 0.90 -9.06
N GLU A 199 20.86 0.37 -10.14
CA GLU A 199 21.91 1.05 -10.91
C GLU A 199 21.70 0.87 -12.41
N THR A 200 22.35 1.71 -13.19
CA THR A 200 22.36 1.53 -14.64
C THR A 200 23.24 0.34 -15.04
N SER A 201 22.71 -0.57 -15.85
CA SER A 201 23.45 -1.73 -16.40
C SER A 201 24.48 -1.32 -17.47
N ALA A 202 24.23 -0.22 -18.17
CA ALA A 202 25.04 0.37 -19.22
C ALA A 202 24.87 1.89 -19.19
N ALA A 203 25.71 2.61 -19.94
CA ALA A 203 25.46 4.03 -20.16
C ALA A 203 24.09 4.24 -20.79
N ALA A 204 23.31 5.20 -20.25
CA ALA A 204 21.93 5.41 -20.62
C ALA A 204 21.57 6.88 -20.78
N ASP A 205 20.81 7.18 -21.82
CA ASP A 205 20.23 8.49 -22.01
C ASP A 205 18.99 8.67 -21.11
N LEU A 206 18.81 9.89 -20.63
CA LEU A 206 17.57 10.29 -19.94
C LEU A 206 16.74 11.21 -20.84
N PHE A 207 15.45 10.92 -20.91
CA PHE A 207 14.50 11.62 -21.77
C PHE A 207 13.42 12.34 -20.97
N LEU A 208 12.82 13.35 -21.58
CA LEU A 208 11.72 14.10 -20.97
C LEU A 208 10.37 13.39 -21.06
N GLN A 209 10.28 12.32 -21.86
CA GLN A 209 9.03 11.55 -22.05
C GLN A 209 9.34 10.06 -22.32
N PRO A 210 8.39 9.16 -22.02
CA PRO A 210 8.60 7.71 -22.03
C PRO A 210 8.40 7.08 -23.41
N ASP A 211 8.93 7.68 -24.47
CA ASP A 211 8.89 7.14 -25.84
C ASP A 211 10.22 7.27 -26.57
N GLY A 212 11.20 7.92 -25.91
CA GLY A 212 12.51 8.20 -26.50
C GLY A 212 12.47 9.20 -27.67
N GLY A 213 11.30 9.68 -28.05
CA GLY A 213 11.11 10.62 -29.17
C GLY A 213 11.30 12.08 -28.78
N GLY A 214 11.39 12.37 -27.48
CA GLY A 214 11.55 13.72 -26.96
C GLY A 214 13.01 14.12 -26.74
N PRO A 215 13.23 15.39 -26.33
CA PRO A 215 14.56 15.87 -25.96
C PRO A 215 15.14 15.09 -24.78
N LYS A 216 16.48 15.02 -24.72
CA LYS A 216 17.20 14.45 -23.59
C LYS A 216 17.26 15.45 -22.43
N VAL A 217 17.24 14.91 -21.21
CA VAL A 217 17.44 15.69 -19.96
C VAL A 217 18.89 16.15 -19.85
N LEU A 218 19.83 15.34 -20.33
CA LEU A 218 21.27 15.57 -20.31
C LEU A 218 21.85 15.44 -21.73
N GLU A 219 22.88 16.22 -22.04
CA GLU A 219 23.63 16.11 -23.32
C GLU A 219 24.37 14.78 -23.43
N GLN A 220 24.91 14.29 -22.33
CA GLN A 220 25.66 13.04 -22.26
C GLN A 220 24.84 11.96 -21.50
N PRO A 221 24.98 10.69 -21.91
CA PRO A 221 24.39 9.57 -21.16
C PRO A 221 24.92 9.53 -19.72
N ILE A 222 24.08 9.10 -18.79
CA ILE A 222 24.59 8.75 -17.48
C ILE A 222 25.42 7.47 -17.56
N PRO A 223 26.56 7.38 -16.82
CA PRO A 223 27.45 6.22 -16.88
C PRO A 223 26.76 4.93 -16.42
N ALA A 224 27.32 3.79 -16.85
CA ALA A 224 26.99 2.50 -16.24
C ALA A 224 27.30 2.52 -14.73
N GLN A 225 26.60 1.72 -13.96
CA GLN A 225 26.72 1.62 -12.50
C GLN A 225 26.38 2.93 -11.75
N THR A 226 25.69 3.86 -12.40
CA THR A 226 25.14 5.04 -11.72
C THR A 226 23.98 4.63 -10.83
N PRO A 227 24.01 4.93 -9.52
CA PRO A 227 22.89 4.65 -8.63
C PRO A 227 21.66 5.44 -9.05
N ILE A 228 20.51 4.77 -9.11
CA ILE A 228 19.22 5.34 -9.49
C ILE A 228 18.12 4.84 -8.55
N ALA A 229 17.05 5.61 -8.44
CA ALA A 229 15.79 5.18 -7.82
C ALA A 229 14.67 5.23 -8.86
N VAL A 230 14.08 4.09 -9.16
CA VAL A 230 12.91 4.02 -10.07
C VAL A 230 11.68 4.54 -9.32
N THR A 231 10.95 5.49 -9.94
CA THR A 231 9.78 6.15 -9.34
C THR A 231 8.49 5.91 -10.10
N ASP A 232 8.55 5.61 -11.40
CA ASP A 232 7.39 5.27 -12.23
C ASP A 232 7.79 4.31 -13.35
N GLU A 233 6.82 3.57 -13.91
CA GLU A 233 7.02 2.61 -15.00
C GLU A 233 5.91 2.75 -16.05
N GLN A 234 6.29 2.92 -17.32
CA GLN A 234 5.39 2.99 -18.46
C GLN A 234 5.88 2.15 -19.63
N GLY A 235 5.34 0.93 -19.77
CA GLY A 235 5.77 0.00 -20.79
C GLY A 235 7.25 -0.40 -20.60
N GLU A 236 8.07 -0.12 -21.60
CA GLU A 236 9.51 -0.38 -21.59
C GLU A 236 10.34 0.78 -21.00
N TRP A 237 9.70 1.78 -20.41
CA TRP A 237 10.32 2.97 -19.87
C TRP A 237 10.12 3.08 -18.37
N VAL A 238 11.16 3.54 -17.68
CA VAL A 238 11.14 3.85 -16.25
C VAL A 238 11.52 5.30 -16.00
N LEU A 239 10.79 5.95 -15.10
CA LEU A 239 11.17 7.25 -14.58
C LEU A 239 12.13 7.05 -13.42
N VAL A 240 13.28 7.69 -13.46
CA VAL A 240 14.32 7.53 -12.45
C VAL A 240 14.75 8.86 -11.86
N GLU A 241 15.05 8.85 -10.58
CA GLU A 241 15.87 9.85 -9.92
C GLU A 241 17.31 9.36 -9.93
N VAL A 242 18.24 10.18 -10.39
CA VAL A 242 19.68 9.87 -10.33
C VAL A 242 20.19 10.12 -8.92
N MET A 243 20.69 9.07 -8.30
CA MET A 243 21.12 9.08 -6.90
C MET A 243 22.61 9.48 -6.76
N ALA A 244 23.16 10.14 -7.75
CA ALA A 244 24.53 10.65 -7.80
C ALA A 244 24.53 12.10 -8.30
N THR A 245 25.57 12.85 -7.95
CA THR A 245 25.80 14.18 -8.51
C THR A 245 26.52 14.03 -9.85
N LEU A 246 25.96 14.59 -10.90
CA LEU A 246 26.51 14.54 -12.27
C LEU A 246 27.11 15.92 -12.63
N GLY A 247 28.42 16.05 -12.52
CA GLY A 247 29.08 17.34 -12.65
C GLY A 247 28.57 18.31 -11.57
N GLU A 248 27.97 19.42 -11.99
CA GLU A 248 27.38 20.41 -11.09
C GLU A 248 25.92 20.12 -10.75
N ARG A 249 25.27 19.13 -11.43
CA ARG A 249 23.86 18.78 -11.22
C ARG A 249 23.72 17.77 -10.08
N ARG A 250 23.17 18.21 -8.98
CA ARG A 250 22.86 17.38 -7.81
C ARG A 250 21.54 16.64 -7.97
N TRP A 251 20.59 17.23 -8.66
CA TRP A 251 19.21 16.77 -8.82
C TRP A 251 18.93 16.47 -10.29
N THR A 252 18.63 15.23 -10.61
CA THR A 252 18.32 14.80 -11.98
C THR A 252 17.22 13.76 -11.96
N VAL A 253 16.19 14.00 -12.76
CA VAL A 253 15.04 13.09 -12.98
C VAL A 253 14.85 12.94 -14.48
N GLY A 254 14.54 11.75 -14.96
CA GLY A 254 14.29 11.52 -16.38
C GLY A 254 13.83 10.10 -16.68
N TRP A 255 13.29 9.91 -17.88
CA TRP A 255 12.91 8.60 -18.40
C TRP A 255 14.09 7.89 -19.04
N MET A 256 14.23 6.61 -18.75
CA MET A 256 15.18 5.71 -19.42
C MET A 256 14.53 4.39 -19.79
N GLN A 257 15.14 3.63 -20.67
CA GLN A 257 14.67 2.29 -21.00
C GLN A 257 14.87 1.35 -19.81
N ALA A 258 13.85 0.54 -19.50
CA ALA A 258 13.86 -0.38 -18.37
C ALA A 258 14.95 -1.45 -18.47
N ASP A 259 15.38 -1.83 -19.70
CA ASP A 259 16.48 -2.76 -19.95
C ASP A 259 17.85 -2.21 -19.50
N LYS A 260 17.96 -0.90 -19.27
CA LYS A 260 19.16 -0.23 -18.73
C LYS A 260 19.19 -0.21 -17.21
N VAL A 261 18.18 -0.69 -16.54
CA VAL A 261 18.14 -0.80 -15.07
C VAL A 261 18.62 -2.18 -14.65
N ALA A 262 19.69 -2.23 -13.88
CA ALA A 262 20.13 -3.43 -13.20
C ALA A 262 19.49 -3.50 -11.82
N ALA A 263 18.65 -4.50 -11.57
CA ALA A 263 18.33 -4.90 -10.22
C ALA A 263 19.62 -5.46 -9.58
N LYS A 264 20.02 -4.92 -8.45
CA LYS A 264 21.12 -5.53 -7.69
C LYS A 264 20.61 -6.81 -7.03
N PRO A 265 21.14 -7.98 -7.41
CA PRO A 265 20.87 -9.18 -6.63
C PRO A 265 21.28 -8.91 -5.18
N PHE A 266 20.43 -9.25 -4.25
CA PHE A 266 20.76 -9.15 -2.84
C PHE A 266 20.36 -10.45 -2.14
N THR A 267 21.15 -10.84 -1.15
CA THR A 267 20.76 -11.90 -0.24
C THR A 267 20.03 -11.27 0.92
N PRO A 268 18.72 -11.52 1.07
CA PRO A 268 17.93 -10.91 2.14
C PRO A 268 18.29 -11.50 3.51
N LYS A 269 18.30 -10.63 4.51
CA LYS A 269 18.34 -10.96 5.95
C LYS A 269 17.33 -10.12 6.70
N VAL A 270 16.97 -10.56 7.89
CA VAL A 270 16.16 -9.77 8.83
C VAL A 270 17.05 -9.38 10.00
N ASN A 271 17.23 -8.07 10.20
CA ASN A 271 18.08 -7.51 11.25
C ASN A 271 17.42 -7.54 12.65
N ALA A 272 18.10 -6.99 13.64
CA ALA A 272 17.61 -6.94 15.02
C ALA A 272 16.37 -6.05 15.18
N GLU A 273 16.24 -5.03 14.35
CA GLU A 273 15.09 -4.09 14.30
C GLU A 273 13.91 -4.63 13.51
N HIS A 274 13.94 -5.94 13.14
CA HIS A 274 12.90 -6.61 12.37
C HIS A 274 12.66 -6.01 10.97
N LEU A 275 13.71 -5.43 10.39
CA LEU A 275 13.71 -4.89 9.03
C LEU A 275 14.44 -5.83 8.07
N LEU A 276 13.97 -5.83 6.82
CA LEU A 276 14.65 -6.53 5.74
C LEU A 276 15.90 -5.75 5.34
N VAL A 277 17.02 -6.42 5.30
CA VAL A 277 18.32 -5.88 4.92
C VAL A 277 19.04 -6.82 3.97
N THR A 278 20.06 -6.32 3.31
CA THR A 278 20.99 -7.13 2.53
C THR A 278 22.01 -7.85 3.44
N GLU A 279 22.75 -8.79 2.90
CA GLU A 279 23.79 -9.51 3.65
C GLU A 279 24.85 -8.56 4.25
N ASP A 280 25.20 -7.49 3.55
CA ASP A 280 26.08 -6.42 4.02
C ASP A 280 25.37 -5.34 4.85
N ASN A 281 24.16 -5.63 5.33
CA ASN A 281 23.39 -4.82 6.28
C ASN A 281 22.84 -3.50 5.72
N ARG A 282 22.80 -3.33 4.39
CA ARG A 282 22.09 -2.19 3.77
C ARG A 282 20.59 -2.41 3.86
N ARG A 283 19.86 -1.38 4.20
CA ARG A 283 18.40 -1.44 4.29
C ARG A 283 17.78 -1.63 2.91
N ILE A 284 16.77 -2.47 2.82
CA ILE A 284 15.81 -2.41 1.74
C ILE A 284 14.96 -1.15 1.95
N LYS A 285 14.49 -0.54 0.87
CA LYS A 285 13.67 0.68 0.97
C LYS A 285 12.56 0.50 2.00
N PHE A 286 12.59 1.33 3.05
CA PHE A 286 11.57 1.32 4.10
C PHE A 286 10.75 2.60 4.02
N ILE A 287 9.44 2.46 3.84
CA ILE A 287 8.47 3.55 3.83
C ILE A 287 7.40 3.19 4.87
N ALA A 288 7.48 3.75 6.07
CA ALA A 288 6.55 3.38 7.13
C ALA A 288 5.08 3.58 6.70
N ALA A 289 4.26 2.55 6.82
CA ALA A 289 2.82 2.68 6.68
C ALA A 289 2.27 3.68 7.70
N HIS A 290 1.14 4.30 7.38
CA HIS A 290 0.48 5.18 8.35
C HIS A 290 0.10 4.39 9.61
N GLU A 291 0.25 4.99 10.81
CA GLU A 291 0.02 4.32 12.10
C GLU A 291 -1.41 3.76 12.29
N LYS A 292 -2.40 4.30 11.57
CA LYS A 292 -3.76 3.76 11.53
C LYS A 292 -3.91 2.50 10.67
N ASN A 293 -2.94 2.23 9.81
CA ASN A 293 -2.99 1.13 8.86
C ASN A 293 -2.30 -0.14 9.39
N PHE A 294 -1.69 -0.08 10.56
CA PHE A 294 -1.10 -1.23 11.24
C PHE A 294 -1.23 -1.06 12.77
N ASN A 295 -0.89 -2.06 13.55
CA ASN A 295 -0.91 -1.94 15.01
C ASN A 295 0.53 -1.90 15.57
N PRO A 296 1.04 -0.71 15.92
CA PRO A 296 2.39 -0.56 16.44
C PRO A 296 2.57 -1.07 17.88
N ASN A 297 1.47 -1.27 18.62
CA ASN A 297 1.49 -1.61 20.04
C ASN A 297 1.39 -3.12 20.32
N VAL A 298 1.19 -3.93 19.29
CA VAL A 298 1.08 -5.39 19.42
C VAL A 298 2.26 -6.05 18.75
N GLU A 299 3.02 -6.83 19.53
CA GLU A 299 4.11 -7.64 18.99
C GLU A 299 3.54 -8.80 18.16
N LEU A 300 3.98 -8.90 16.92
CA LEU A 300 3.69 -10.02 16.04
C LEU A 300 4.67 -11.17 16.31
N LYS A 301 4.14 -12.34 16.56
CA LYS A 301 4.91 -13.61 16.58
C LYS A 301 4.53 -14.43 15.34
N PRO A 302 5.28 -14.31 14.24
CA PRO A 302 4.83 -14.86 12.97
C PRO A 302 4.81 -16.39 12.99
N ARG A 303 3.68 -16.95 12.59
CA ARG A 303 3.47 -18.39 12.36
C ARG A 303 3.15 -18.67 10.89
N PHE A 304 2.75 -17.66 10.16
CA PHE A 304 2.32 -17.76 8.78
C PHE A 304 2.99 -16.70 7.91
N VAL A 305 3.15 -17.00 6.63
CA VAL A 305 3.36 -16.01 5.57
C VAL A 305 2.15 -16.05 4.65
N VAL A 306 1.54 -14.91 4.39
CA VAL A 306 0.41 -14.79 3.48
C VAL A 306 0.83 -14.04 2.22
N ILE A 307 0.66 -14.67 1.07
CA ILE A 307 0.98 -14.10 -0.23
C ILE A 307 -0.28 -13.46 -0.83
N HIS A 308 -0.12 -12.25 -1.32
CA HIS A 308 -1.16 -11.43 -1.95
C HIS A 308 -0.77 -11.00 -3.36
N PHE A 309 -1.73 -10.49 -4.11
CA PHE A 309 -1.47 -9.61 -5.23
C PHE A 309 -2.18 -8.26 -5.05
N THR A 310 -1.55 -7.18 -5.51
CA THR A 310 -2.01 -5.80 -5.26
C THR A 310 -3.32 -5.42 -5.94
N THR A 311 -3.75 -6.12 -6.98
CA THR A 311 -4.77 -5.66 -7.95
C THR A 311 -4.46 -4.27 -8.54
N GLY A 312 -3.27 -3.79 -8.30
CA GLY A 312 -2.75 -2.50 -8.78
C GLY A 312 -2.34 -2.57 -10.24
N THR A 313 -2.06 -1.43 -10.80
CA THR A 313 -1.50 -1.31 -12.15
C THR A 313 -0.07 -0.76 -12.13
N ASN A 314 0.42 -0.38 -10.96
CA ASN A 314 1.81 -0.02 -10.69
C ASN A 314 2.11 -0.09 -9.19
N LEU A 315 3.38 -0.24 -8.85
CA LEU A 315 3.90 -0.31 -7.49
C LEU A 315 3.52 0.92 -6.65
N GLN A 316 3.63 2.11 -7.25
CA GLN A 316 3.44 3.39 -6.56
C GLN A 316 2.02 3.56 -6.03
N SER A 317 1.00 3.07 -6.76
CA SER A 317 -0.38 3.15 -6.28
C SER A 317 -0.62 2.35 -5.00
N THR A 318 0.08 1.23 -4.83
CA THR A 318 0.01 0.42 -3.61
C THR A 318 0.75 1.09 -2.45
N ILE A 319 1.89 1.74 -2.72
CA ILE A 319 2.61 2.54 -1.72
C ILE A 319 1.66 3.60 -1.14
N TYR A 320 0.96 4.34 -1.99
CA TYR A 320 0.02 5.37 -1.53
C TYR A 320 -1.15 4.81 -0.73
N THR A 321 -1.67 3.64 -1.12
CA THR A 321 -2.74 2.97 -0.35
C THR A 321 -2.29 2.70 1.10
N PHE A 322 -1.06 2.27 1.31
CA PHE A 322 -0.55 1.97 2.65
C PHE A 322 -0.18 3.21 3.47
N LEU A 323 0.07 4.33 2.80
CA LEU A 323 0.31 5.62 3.44
C LEU A 323 -0.97 6.40 3.74
N ASP A 324 -2.07 6.13 3.03
CA ASP A 324 -3.35 6.82 3.24
C ASP A 324 -4.03 6.32 4.53
N PRO A 325 -4.22 7.20 5.55
CA PRO A 325 -4.84 6.84 6.83
C PRO A 325 -6.28 6.37 6.72
N GLU A 326 -6.97 6.69 5.62
CA GLU A 326 -8.37 6.35 5.40
C GLU A 326 -8.56 4.93 4.84
N GLU A 327 -7.52 4.32 4.29
CA GLU A 327 -7.62 2.98 3.72
C GLU A 327 -7.67 1.88 4.79
N GLY A 328 -6.98 2.07 5.92
CA GLY A 328 -6.99 1.13 7.05
C GLY A 328 -6.42 -0.24 6.68
N VAL A 329 -5.49 -0.29 5.72
CA VAL A 329 -4.82 -1.51 5.25
C VAL A 329 -3.32 -1.27 5.10
N SER A 330 -2.54 -2.31 5.28
CA SER A 330 -1.11 -2.33 5.01
C SER A 330 -0.64 -3.76 4.73
N SER A 331 0.60 -3.92 4.34
CA SER A 331 1.32 -5.19 4.34
C SER A 331 2.73 -4.98 4.87
N HIS A 332 3.45 -6.04 5.20
CA HIS A 332 4.84 -5.89 5.62
C HIS A 332 5.73 -5.55 4.43
N LEU A 333 5.52 -6.21 3.31
CA LEU A 333 6.33 -6.06 2.10
C LEU A 333 5.48 -5.88 0.85
N LEU A 334 6.06 -5.20 -0.12
CA LEU A 334 5.59 -5.11 -1.49
C LEU A 334 6.74 -5.44 -2.44
N VAL A 335 6.51 -6.36 -3.37
CA VAL A 335 7.48 -6.79 -4.38
C VAL A 335 7.00 -6.40 -5.77
N GLY A 336 7.74 -5.51 -6.43
CA GLY A 336 7.48 -5.02 -7.79
C GLY A 336 7.80 -6.05 -8.87
N ARG A 337 7.31 -5.82 -10.09
CA ARG A 337 7.50 -6.72 -11.24
C ARG A 337 8.97 -6.92 -11.63
N ASN A 338 9.84 -5.95 -11.36
CA ASN A 338 11.28 -6.01 -11.56
C ASN A 338 12.07 -6.55 -10.35
N GLY A 339 11.38 -7.10 -9.34
CA GLY A 339 12.01 -7.61 -8.11
C GLY A 339 12.31 -6.54 -7.05
N ARG A 340 11.99 -5.28 -7.31
CA ARG A 340 12.13 -4.20 -6.33
C ARG A 340 11.28 -4.47 -5.09
N VAL A 341 11.85 -4.26 -3.90
CA VAL A 341 11.17 -4.51 -2.63
C VAL A 341 11.01 -3.22 -1.83
N VAL A 342 9.84 -3.05 -1.24
CA VAL A 342 9.57 -1.98 -0.27
C VAL A 342 9.00 -2.60 0.99
N GLN A 343 9.55 -2.26 2.14
CA GLN A 343 9.01 -2.64 3.45
C GLN A 343 8.21 -1.48 4.05
N PHE A 344 7.06 -1.78 4.66
CA PHE A 344 6.16 -0.79 5.26
C PHE A 344 5.97 -0.96 6.75
N VAL A 345 6.00 -2.18 7.24
CA VAL A 345 5.78 -2.52 8.64
C VAL A 345 6.92 -3.44 9.08
N PRO A 346 7.56 -3.18 10.23
CA PRO A 346 8.53 -4.12 10.81
C PRO A 346 7.89 -5.48 11.04
N PHE A 347 8.65 -6.56 10.87
CA PHE A 347 8.10 -7.92 10.93
C PHE A 347 7.64 -8.37 12.33
N ASP A 348 7.90 -7.59 13.35
CA ASP A 348 7.41 -7.81 14.72
C ASP A 348 6.16 -6.98 15.04
N ARG A 349 5.55 -6.31 14.07
CA ARG A 349 4.33 -5.51 14.21
C ARG A 349 3.20 -6.06 13.34
N VAL A 350 1.97 -5.80 13.75
CA VAL A 350 0.77 -6.34 13.10
C VAL A 350 0.35 -5.45 11.93
N ALA A 351 0.57 -5.88 10.70
CA ALA A 351 0.03 -5.25 9.49
C ALA A 351 -1.42 -5.69 9.22
N PHE A 352 -2.21 -4.88 8.53
CA PHE A 352 -3.63 -5.16 8.24
C PHE A 352 -3.83 -5.60 6.79
N HIS A 353 -3.61 -6.90 6.49
CA HIS A 353 -3.65 -7.45 5.12
C HIS A 353 -4.62 -8.62 4.92
N CYS A 354 -4.98 -9.36 5.96
CA CYS A 354 -5.79 -10.57 5.80
C CYS A 354 -7.31 -10.34 5.89
N GLY A 355 -7.75 -9.19 6.45
CA GLY A 355 -9.16 -8.94 6.72
C GLY A 355 -9.80 -10.03 7.58
N LEU A 356 -11.03 -10.44 7.24
CA LEU A 356 -11.65 -11.62 7.85
C LEU A 356 -10.95 -12.88 7.36
N SER A 357 -10.21 -13.50 8.24
CA SER A 357 -9.37 -14.63 7.89
C SER A 357 -9.34 -15.69 8.97
N THR A 358 -9.21 -16.93 8.55
CA THR A 358 -9.02 -18.07 9.45
C THR A 358 -8.16 -19.13 8.79
N TRP A 359 -7.38 -19.84 9.60
CA TRP A 359 -6.60 -20.99 9.20
C TRP A 359 -6.38 -21.91 10.38
N GLU A 360 -6.76 -23.20 10.24
CA GLU A 360 -6.57 -24.23 11.26
C GLU A 360 -7.01 -23.81 12.68
N GLY A 361 -8.18 -23.17 12.79
CA GLY A 361 -8.77 -22.70 14.05
C GLY A 361 -8.28 -21.32 14.53
N GLU A 362 -7.24 -20.77 13.93
CA GLU A 362 -6.82 -19.39 14.22
C GLU A 362 -7.68 -18.41 13.44
N ARG A 363 -8.01 -17.28 14.05
CA ARG A 363 -8.79 -16.16 13.47
C ARG A 363 -7.97 -14.90 13.46
N ASP A 364 -8.34 -13.97 12.58
CA ASP A 364 -7.63 -12.69 12.44
C ASP A 364 -6.13 -12.93 12.22
N LEU A 365 -5.82 -13.56 11.08
CA LEU A 365 -4.44 -13.94 10.78
C LEU A 365 -3.47 -12.77 10.71
N ASN A 366 -3.94 -11.52 10.66
CA ASN A 366 -3.07 -10.37 10.84
C ASN A 366 -2.20 -10.48 12.11
N ARG A 367 -2.70 -11.12 13.15
CA ARG A 367 -2.00 -11.29 14.44
C ARG A 367 -0.93 -12.38 14.44
N PHE A 368 -0.85 -13.16 13.37
CA PHE A 368 0.02 -14.34 13.28
C PHE A 368 0.80 -14.41 11.97
N ALA A 369 0.58 -13.47 11.05
CA ALA A 369 1.08 -13.58 9.68
C ALA A 369 1.88 -12.37 9.24
N ILE A 370 2.95 -12.66 8.50
CA ILE A 370 3.65 -11.68 7.68
C ILE A 370 2.98 -11.64 6.30
N GLY A 371 2.50 -10.48 5.87
CA GLY A 371 1.91 -10.27 4.55
C GLY A 371 2.94 -9.82 3.52
N ILE A 372 2.91 -10.41 2.34
CA ILE A 372 3.72 -10.02 1.19
C ILE A 372 2.79 -9.74 0.01
N GLU A 373 2.72 -8.49 -0.39
CA GLU A 373 2.04 -8.07 -1.62
C GLU A 373 2.98 -8.22 -2.82
N VAL A 374 2.52 -8.85 -3.88
CA VAL A 374 3.26 -8.97 -5.14
C VAL A 374 2.54 -8.12 -6.19
N ASP A 375 3.25 -7.16 -6.79
CA ASP A 375 2.66 -6.24 -7.77
C ASP A 375 2.17 -7.01 -9.00
N ASN A 376 0.86 -7.12 -9.11
CA ASN A 376 0.19 -7.86 -10.17
C ASN A 376 -1.26 -7.40 -10.27
N ALA A 377 -1.75 -7.24 -11.50
CA ALA A 377 -3.12 -6.82 -11.75
C ALA A 377 -4.17 -7.87 -11.36
N GLY A 378 -3.76 -9.11 -11.13
CA GLY A 378 -4.66 -10.23 -10.85
C GLY A 378 -5.47 -10.65 -12.07
N TYR A 379 -6.76 -10.90 -11.88
CA TYR A 379 -7.65 -11.27 -12.99
C TYR A 379 -8.02 -10.06 -13.86
N LEU A 380 -8.15 -10.31 -15.17
CA LEU A 380 -8.32 -9.29 -16.19
C LEU A 380 -9.71 -9.38 -16.86
N ARG A 381 -10.12 -8.29 -17.49
CA ARG A 381 -11.27 -8.25 -18.37
C ARG A 381 -10.82 -8.31 -19.83
N THR A 382 -11.42 -9.18 -20.63
CA THR A 382 -11.24 -9.16 -22.08
C THR A 382 -12.07 -8.01 -22.67
N THR A 383 -11.45 -7.19 -23.51
CA THR A 383 -12.06 -6.08 -24.24
C THR A 383 -11.67 -6.17 -25.72
N GLU A 384 -12.28 -5.36 -26.58
CA GLU A 384 -11.89 -5.24 -27.99
C GLU A 384 -10.44 -4.78 -28.20
N GLN A 385 -9.89 -4.08 -27.21
CA GLN A 385 -8.51 -3.55 -27.22
C GLN A 385 -7.50 -4.50 -26.57
N GLY A 386 -7.90 -5.68 -26.11
CA GLY A 386 -7.08 -6.62 -25.37
C GLY A 386 -7.49 -6.76 -23.90
N PHE A 387 -6.57 -7.18 -23.06
CA PHE A 387 -6.84 -7.47 -21.65
C PHE A 387 -6.63 -6.22 -20.78
N LYS A 388 -7.62 -5.93 -19.92
CA LYS A 388 -7.59 -4.71 -19.07
C LYS A 388 -7.85 -4.98 -17.60
N ARG A 389 -7.23 -4.19 -16.74
CA ARG A 389 -7.54 -4.05 -15.32
C ARG A 389 -7.55 -2.56 -14.93
N LYS A 390 -8.60 -2.10 -14.25
CA LYS A 390 -8.75 -0.70 -13.81
C LYS A 390 -8.43 0.33 -14.93
N GLY A 391 -8.80 0.03 -16.17
CA GLY A 391 -8.56 0.90 -17.32
C GLY A 391 -7.18 0.74 -18.00
N LYS A 392 -6.19 0.12 -17.34
CA LYS A 392 -4.86 -0.13 -17.92
C LYS A 392 -4.89 -1.39 -18.79
N LEU A 393 -4.29 -1.31 -19.96
CA LEU A 393 -4.06 -2.44 -20.86
C LEU A 393 -2.86 -3.26 -20.35
N ILE A 394 -3.01 -4.57 -20.33
CA ILE A 394 -1.95 -5.51 -19.98
C ILE A 394 -1.49 -6.19 -21.27
N PRO A 395 -0.18 -6.21 -21.57
CA PRO A 395 0.35 -6.89 -22.77
C PRO A 395 -0.03 -8.37 -22.81
N ASP A 396 -0.31 -8.87 -24.02
CA ASP A 396 -0.82 -10.23 -24.22
C ASP A 396 0.19 -11.31 -23.76
N ASP A 397 1.49 -11.05 -23.90
CA ASP A 397 2.58 -11.92 -23.44
C ASP A 397 2.66 -12.03 -21.90
N GLN A 398 2.00 -11.13 -21.19
CA GLN A 398 1.85 -11.16 -19.73
C GLN A 398 0.53 -11.77 -19.27
N VAL A 399 -0.22 -12.43 -20.15
CA VAL A 399 -1.56 -12.93 -19.81
C VAL A 399 -1.65 -14.43 -20.05
N MET A 400 -2.22 -15.12 -19.08
CA MET A 400 -2.55 -16.54 -19.18
C MET A 400 -3.98 -16.78 -18.69
N LYS A 401 -4.72 -17.62 -19.39
CA LYS A 401 -6.03 -18.10 -18.93
C LYS A 401 -5.85 -19.31 -18.04
N LYS A 402 -6.42 -19.23 -16.85
CA LYS A 402 -6.44 -20.36 -15.89
C LYS A 402 -7.69 -20.28 -15.02
N ARG A 403 -8.15 -21.42 -14.53
CA ARG A 403 -9.25 -21.52 -13.57
C ARG A 403 -8.70 -21.31 -12.16
N HIS A 404 -9.32 -20.43 -11.40
CA HIS A 404 -9.09 -20.35 -9.97
C HIS A 404 -9.87 -21.46 -9.25
N TRP A 405 -9.32 -22.05 -8.19
CA TRP A 405 -9.96 -23.17 -7.49
C TRP A 405 -11.32 -22.83 -6.86
N LYS A 406 -11.57 -21.53 -6.56
CA LYS A 406 -12.88 -21.01 -6.11
C LYS A 406 -13.87 -20.75 -7.25
N GLU A 407 -13.50 -20.88 -8.51
CA GLU A 407 -14.32 -20.49 -9.66
C GLU A 407 -14.62 -21.66 -10.59
N LEU A 408 -15.77 -21.59 -11.27
CA LEU A 408 -16.21 -22.63 -12.18
C LEU A 408 -15.58 -22.53 -13.58
N GLY A 409 -15.10 -21.35 -13.98
CA GLY A 409 -14.60 -21.06 -15.31
C GLY A 409 -13.17 -20.53 -15.34
N GLU A 410 -12.57 -20.62 -16.52
CA GLU A 410 -11.29 -19.95 -16.76
C GLU A 410 -11.49 -18.46 -17.00
N ARG A 411 -10.52 -17.67 -16.55
CA ARG A 411 -10.40 -16.24 -16.87
C ARG A 411 -8.96 -15.86 -17.15
N PRO A 412 -8.71 -14.76 -17.84
CA PRO A 412 -7.36 -14.23 -18.02
C PRO A 412 -6.82 -13.65 -16.71
N TRP A 413 -5.55 -13.95 -16.43
CA TRP A 413 -4.79 -13.46 -15.29
C TRP A 413 -3.47 -12.87 -15.79
N GLN A 414 -2.96 -11.85 -15.12
CA GLN A 414 -1.60 -11.41 -15.37
C GLN A 414 -0.61 -12.41 -14.77
N THR A 415 0.43 -12.74 -15.53
CA THR A 415 1.53 -13.61 -15.06
C THR A 415 2.45 -12.87 -14.09
N PHE A 416 3.06 -13.59 -13.17
CA PHE A 416 4.15 -13.09 -12.35
C PHE A 416 5.45 -13.21 -13.15
N THR A 417 6.42 -12.33 -12.86
CA THR A 417 7.76 -12.42 -13.44
C THR A 417 8.61 -13.44 -12.67
N GLU A 418 9.59 -14.01 -13.33
CA GLU A 418 10.55 -14.92 -12.68
C GLU A 418 11.29 -14.21 -11.55
N GLU A 419 11.58 -12.92 -11.72
CA GLU A 419 12.24 -12.09 -10.72
C GLU A 419 11.37 -11.90 -9.46
N GLN A 420 10.07 -11.65 -9.61
CA GLN A 420 9.14 -11.60 -8.46
C GLN A 420 9.16 -12.92 -7.68
N ILE A 421 9.04 -14.03 -8.40
CA ILE A 421 9.01 -15.37 -7.78
C ILE A 421 10.32 -15.66 -7.05
N ARG A 422 11.47 -15.35 -7.67
CA ARG A 422 12.80 -15.53 -7.09
C ARG A 422 12.96 -14.71 -5.81
N VAL A 423 12.67 -13.40 -5.88
CA VAL A 423 12.84 -12.46 -4.75
C VAL A 423 11.93 -12.84 -3.59
N VAL A 424 10.66 -13.16 -3.84
CA VAL A 424 9.74 -13.60 -2.77
C VAL A 424 10.26 -14.88 -2.11
N ARG A 425 10.75 -15.85 -2.87
CA ARG A 425 11.31 -17.09 -2.31
C ARG A 425 12.50 -16.82 -1.40
N GLU A 426 13.44 -15.97 -1.81
CA GLU A 426 14.60 -15.60 -1.01
C GLU A 426 14.20 -14.87 0.27
N ILE A 427 13.26 -13.92 0.19
CA ILE A 427 12.71 -13.21 1.35
C ILE A 427 12.04 -14.17 2.33
N VAL A 428 11.18 -15.07 1.84
CA VAL A 428 10.49 -16.04 2.71
C VAL A 428 11.49 -17.00 3.37
N GLY A 429 12.58 -17.35 2.68
CA GLY A 429 13.71 -18.09 3.25
C GLY A 429 14.34 -17.35 4.44
N ALA A 430 14.68 -16.07 4.25
CA ALA A 430 15.23 -15.23 5.32
C ALA A 430 14.24 -15.03 6.49
N LEU A 431 12.94 -14.91 6.20
CA LEU A 431 11.91 -14.86 7.24
C LEU A 431 11.83 -16.16 8.03
N LYS A 432 11.88 -17.32 7.37
CA LYS A 432 11.87 -18.64 8.01
C LYS A 432 13.11 -18.85 8.87
N GLU A 433 14.27 -18.40 8.43
CA GLU A 433 15.52 -18.44 9.22
C GLU A 433 15.40 -17.58 10.48
N ARG A 434 14.92 -16.33 10.35
CA ARG A 434 14.77 -15.40 11.47
C ARG A 434 13.65 -15.78 12.42
N TYR A 435 12.55 -16.35 11.88
CA TYR A 435 11.36 -16.75 12.62
C TYR A 435 11.08 -18.25 12.39
N PRO A 436 11.77 -19.16 13.10
CA PRO A 436 11.54 -20.60 12.97
C PRO A 436 10.10 -21.03 13.28
N THR A 437 9.35 -20.17 13.96
CA THR A 437 7.91 -20.33 14.26
C THR A 437 7.01 -20.27 13.04
N ILE A 438 7.48 -19.76 11.89
CA ILE A 438 6.73 -19.82 10.64
C ILE A 438 6.58 -21.28 10.23
N GLN A 439 5.36 -21.76 10.28
CA GLN A 439 5.03 -23.17 10.01
C GLN A 439 4.26 -23.34 8.70
N GLU A 440 3.75 -22.21 8.12
CA GLU A 440 2.88 -22.29 6.97
C GLU A 440 3.05 -21.08 6.05
N ILE A 441 2.90 -21.32 4.73
CA ILE A 441 2.89 -20.32 3.67
C ILE A 441 1.60 -20.52 2.88
N VAL A 442 0.72 -19.54 2.89
CA VAL A 442 -0.63 -19.65 2.32
C VAL A 442 -0.94 -18.48 1.38
N GLY A 443 -1.86 -18.69 0.46
CA GLY A 443 -2.48 -17.61 -0.31
C GLY A 443 -3.60 -16.95 0.49
N HIS A 444 -3.84 -15.67 0.24
CA HIS A 444 -4.96 -14.96 0.85
C HIS A 444 -6.32 -15.61 0.49
N ASP A 445 -6.43 -16.18 -0.71
CA ASP A 445 -7.59 -16.97 -1.15
C ASP A 445 -7.85 -18.19 -0.29
N MET A 446 -6.83 -18.75 0.36
CA MET A 446 -6.95 -19.93 1.23
C MET A 446 -7.46 -19.57 2.63
N VAL A 447 -7.20 -18.37 3.11
CA VAL A 447 -7.46 -17.94 4.49
C VAL A 447 -8.62 -16.97 4.64
N ASN A 448 -9.00 -16.27 3.56
CA ASN A 448 -10.16 -15.40 3.56
C ASN A 448 -11.41 -16.16 3.10
N LEU A 449 -12.44 -16.14 3.94
CA LEU A 449 -13.63 -16.96 3.78
C LEU A 449 -14.58 -16.50 2.66
N ILE A 450 -14.49 -15.22 2.25
CA ILE A 450 -15.59 -14.63 1.49
C ILE A 450 -15.29 -14.53 0.00
N ASN A 451 -14.28 -13.77 -0.42
CA ASN A 451 -14.15 -13.44 -1.85
C ASN A 451 -12.74 -13.15 -2.35
N ARG A 452 -11.70 -13.47 -1.58
CA ARG A 452 -10.33 -13.24 -2.02
C ARG A 452 -9.89 -14.30 -3.02
N LEU A 453 -9.21 -13.84 -4.07
CA LEU A 453 -8.68 -14.67 -5.15
C LEU A 453 -7.15 -14.54 -5.27
N ASP A 454 -6.53 -13.73 -4.43
CA ASP A 454 -5.09 -13.52 -4.42
C ASP A 454 -4.37 -14.60 -3.58
N PRO A 455 -3.20 -15.07 -4.00
CA PRO A 455 -2.38 -14.62 -5.13
C PRO A 455 -2.82 -15.17 -6.49
N GLY A 456 -3.89 -15.94 -6.56
CA GLY A 456 -4.44 -16.49 -7.79
C GLY A 456 -3.71 -17.72 -8.33
N PRO A 457 -4.25 -18.34 -9.39
CA PRO A 457 -3.81 -19.65 -9.86
C PRO A 457 -2.47 -19.63 -10.61
N LEU A 458 -1.93 -18.46 -10.91
CA LEU A 458 -0.64 -18.32 -11.59
C LEU A 458 0.54 -18.10 -10.66
N TYR A 459 0.30 -17.86 -9.37
CA TYR A 459 1.39 -17.78 -8.39
C TYR A 459 1.84 -19.21 -8.01
N PRO A 460 3.14 -19.54 -8.10
CA PRO A 460 3.64 -20.89 -7.85
C PRO A 460 3.79 -21.18 -6.36
N LEU A 461 2.67 -21.16 -5.62
CA LEU A 461 2.65 -21.29 -4.17
C LEU A 461 3.20 -22.66 -3.71
N GLY A 462 2.93 -23.72 -4.47
CA GLY A 462 3.43 -25.06 -4.18
C GLY A 462 4.94 -25.16 -4.27
N GLU A 463 5.54 -24.55 -5.28
CA GLU A 463 7.01 -24.48 -5.44
C GLU A 463 7.66 -23.68 -4.30
N LEU A 464 7.04 -22.56 -3.90
CA LEU A 464 7.50 -21.77 -2.77
C LEU A 464 7.48 -22.58 -1.47
N ARG A 465 6.39 -23.29 -1.23
CA ARG A 465 6.23 -24.15 -0.04
C ARG A 465 7.25 -25.28 -0.03
N GLU A 466 7.38 -25.99 -1.15
CA GLU A 466 8.36 -27.08 -1.28
C GLU A 466 9.79 -26.58 -1.00
N ALA A 467 10.15 -25.42 -1.55
CA ALA A 467 11.49 -24.85 -1.38
C ALA A 467 11.81 -24.42 0.06
N ILE A 468 10.81 -23.96 0.83
CA ILE A 468 11.01 -23.38 2.17
C ILE A 468 10.64 -24.36 3.29
N LEU A 469 9.55 -25.11 3.12
CA LEU A 469 9.01 -26.01 4.14
C LEU A 469 9.31 -27.49 3.84
N GLY A 470 9.77 -27.80 2.62
CA GLY A 470 10.03 -29.18 2.18
C GLY A 470 8.76 -29.95 1.79
N ASP A 471 7.59 -29.30 1.81
CA ASP A 471 6.32 -29.92 1.47
C ASP A 471 5.44 -28.94 0.67
N PRO A 472 5.02 -29.29 -0.56
CA PRO A 472 4.09 -28.48 -1.34
C PRO A 472 2.66 -28.47 -0.76
N GLN A 473 2.32 -29.44 0.10
CA GLN A 473 0.97 -29.56 0.68
C GLN A 473 0.75 -28.58 1.81
N PRO A 474 -0.41 -27.91 1.88
CA PRO A 474 -0.78 -27.14 3.06
C PRO A 474 -0.96 -28.07 4.27
N ALA A 475 -0.44 -27.65 5.43
CA ALA A 475 -0.66 -28.36 6.69
C ALA A 475 -2.12 -28.16 7.13
N ILE A 476 -2.95 -29.13 6.83
CA ILE A 476 -4.41 -29.08 7.07
C ILE A 476 -4.79 -30.32 7.88
N LYS A 477 -5.44 -30.09 9.01
CA LYS A 477 -6.16 -31.19 9.69
C LYS A 477 -7.41 -31.53 8.88
N ALA A 478 -7.44 -32.74 8.34
CA ALA A 478 -8.59 -33.26 7.64
C ALA A 478 -9.59 -33.89 8.63
N TYR A 479 -10.85 -33.66 8.37
CA TYR A 479 -11.98 -34.28 9.06
C TYR A 479 -12.84 -34.99 8.02
N ARG A 480 -13.57 -36.01 8.41
CA ARG A 480 -14.55 -36.66 7.53
C ARG A 480 -15.89 -36.78 8.21
N THR A 481 -16.95 -36.80 7.41
CA THR A 481 -18.30 -37.03 7.89
C THR A 481 -18.47 -38.49 8.31
N THR A 482 -18.98 -38.71 9.50
CA THR A 482 -19.21 -40.07 10.06
C THR A 482 -20.50 -40.68 9.51
N GLN A 483 -21.39 -39.84 9.01
CA GLN A 483 -22.66 -40.24 8.36
C GLN A 483 -23.03 -39.21 7.29
N GLU A 484 -24.06 -39.50 6.51
CA GLU A 484 -24.67 -38.45 5.69
C GLU A 484 -25.21 -37.35 6.58
N CYS A 485 -24.84 -36.11 6.28
CA CYS A 485 -25.23 -34.96 7.10
C CYS A 485 -25.52 -33.73 6.23
N PRO A 486 -26.44 -32.88 6.69
CA PRO A 486 -26.69 -31.62 6.01
C PRO A 486 -25.48 -30.70 6.08
N ILE A 487 -25.18 -30.05 4.95
CA ILE A 487 -24.29 -28.90 4.89
C ILE A 487 -25.11 -27.66 4.55
N TYR A 488 -24.97 -26.64 5.34
CA TYR A 488 -25.69 -25.40 5.18
C TYR A 488 -24.81 -24.38 4.51
N GLU A 489 -25.33 -23.72 3.46
CA GLU A 489 -24.59 -22.68 2.75
C GLU A 489 -24.20 -21.56 3.69
N ASN A 490 -22.99 -21.05 3.54
CA ASN A 490 -22.56 -19.91 4.30
C ASN A 490 -23.36 -18.68 3.87
N LEU A 491 -23.89 -17.99 4.81
CA LEU A 491 -24.86 -16.93 4.63
C LEU A 491 -24.24 -15.57 4.33
N ALA A 492 -23.39 -15.52 3.36
CA ALA A 492 -23.13 -14.26 2.70
C ALA A 492 -24.43 -13.56 2.22
N ASN A 493 -25.51 -14.36 2.00
CA ASN A 493 -26.75 -13.88 1.39
C ASN A 493 -27.99 -13.88 2.32
N ARG A 494 -27.90 -14.29 3.59
CA ARG A 494 -29.07 -14.38 4.47
C ARG A 494 -28.80 -13.96 5.93
N PRO A 495 -29.83 -13.63 6.70
CA PRO A 495 -29.65 -13.13 8.06
C PRO A 495 -28.94 -14.16 8.93
N PRO A 496 -27.79 -13.78 9.53
CA PRO A 496 -27.18 -14.61 10.55
C PRO A 496 -28.15 -14.86 11.69
N SER A 497 -28.28 -16.12 12.09
CA SER A 497 -29.21 -16.52 13.12
C SER A 497 -28.69 -16.27 14.53
N VAL A 498 -27.39 -16.03 14.69
CA VAL A 498 -26.73 -15.89 15.99
C VAL A 498 -26.30 -14.45 16.24
N PRO A 499 -26.69 -13.83 17.36
CA PRO A 499 -26.18 -12.54 17.79
C PRO A 499 -24.67 -12.55 17.93
N HIS A 500 -24.02 -11.43 17.62
CA HIS A 500 -22.57 -11.31 17.82
C HIS A 500 -22.27 -11.39 19.32
N PRO A 501 -21.43 -12.36 19.79
CA PRO A 501 -21.28 -12.64 21.22
C PRO A 501 -20.74 -11.44 22.02
N ASP A 502 -19.94 -10.60 21.40
CA ASP A 502 -19.27 -9.47 22.06
C ASP A 502 -20.00 -8.13 21.89
N TRP A 503 -20.91 -8.01 20.91
CA TRP A 503 -21.49 -6.71 20.56
C TRP A 503 -22.87 -6.50 21.15
N GLY A 504 -23.70 -7.55 21.12
CA GLY A 504 -25.13 -7.36 21.28
C GLY A 504 -25.64 -6.36 20.23
N GLU A 505 -26.36 -5.36 20.68
CA GLU A 505 -26.98 -4.35 19.83
C GLU A 505 -26.02 -3.19 19.54
N LEU A 506 -25.89 -2.81 18.26
CA LEU A 506 -25.15 -1.63 17.83
C LEU A 506 -26.06 -0.40 18.02
N PRO A 507 -25.67 0.57 18.85
CA PRO A 507 -26.53 1.72 19.16
C PRO A 507 -26.85 2.56 17.93
N GLU A 508 -28.04 3.17 17.97
CA GLU A 508 -28.42 4.23 17.02
C GLU A 508 -27.35 5.33 16.96
N LYS A 509 -27.16 5.93 15.80
CA LYS A 509 -26.15 6.96 15.52
C LYS A 509 -24.69 6.49 15.59
N SER A 510 -24.45 5.18 15.71
CA SER A 510 -23.11 4.66 15.54
C SER A 510 -22.64 4.88 14.09
N GLN A 511 -21.45 5.44 13.92
CA GLN A 511 -20.83 5.60 12.62
C GLN A 511 -20.15 4.30 12.24
N VAL A 512 -20.45 3.79 11.04
CA VAL A 512 -19.90 2.53 10.54
C VAL A 512 -19.38 2.71 9.12
N ARG A 513 -18.33 1.95 8.80
CA ARG A 513 -17.80 1.82 7.44
C ARG A 513 -18.30 0.48 6.88
N VAL A 514 -19.00 0.53 5.76
CA VAL A 514 -19.39 -0.69 5.06
C VAL A 514 -18.16 -1.27 4.35
N ARG A 515 -17.85 -2.52 4.65
CA ARG A 515 -16.77 -3.29 4.04
C ARG A 515 -17.26 -4.13 2.89
N GLU A 516 -18.47 -4.67 3.03
CA GLU A 516 -19.05 -5.60 2.10
C GLU A 516 -20.58 -5.54 2.17
N VAL A 517 -21.25 -5.80 1.06
CA VAL A 517 -22.71 -5.86 0.98
C VAL A 517 -23.10 -7.17 0.31
N HIS A 518 -23.95 -7.95 0.99
CA HIS A 518 -24.54 -9.16 0.46
C HIS A 518 -26.06 -9.12 0.65
N ASP A 519 -26.79 -9.02 -0.45
CA ASP A 519 -28.25 -8.89 -0.45
C ASP A 519 -28.76 -7.82 0.53
N LYS A 520 -29.38 -8.22 1.62
CA LYS A 520 -29.96 -7.33 2.64
C LYS A 520 -29.05 -7.06 3.83
N TRP A 521 -27.78 -7.47 3.75
CA TRP A 521 -26.82 -7.37 4.83
C TRP A 521 -25.56 -6.62 4.42
N SER A 522 -25.08 -5.81 5.35
CA SER A 522 -23.82 -5.09 5.21
C SER A 522 -22.85 -5.53 6.29
N PHE A 523 -21.66 -5.95 5.91
CA PHE A 523 -20.55 -6.16 6.83
C PHE A 523 -19.92 -4.82 7.12
N VAL A 524 -19.91 -4.43 8.39
CA VAL A 524 -19.51 -3.09 8.80
C VAL A 524 -18.42 -3.12 9.84
N LYS A 525 -17.57 -2.10 9.81
CA LYS A 525 -16.60 -1.76 10.87
C LYS A 525 -17.08 -0.52 11.61
N VAL A 526 -17.17 -0.59 12.93
CA VAL A 526 -17.62 0.52 13.77
C VAL A 526 -16.51 1.55 13.91
N LYS A 527 -16.76 2.78 13.47
CA LYS A 527 -15.83 3.91 13.61
C LYS A 527 -16.10 4.74 14.87
N GLN A 528 -17.37 5.04 15.13
CA GLN A 528 -17.81 5.72 16.35
C GLN A 528 -19.09 5.07 16.89
N SER A 529 -19.19 4.99 18.20
CA SER A 529 -20.39 4.51 18.89
C SER A 529 -20.44 5.10 20.31
N SER A 530 -21.64 5.27 20.83
CA SER A 530 -21.86 5.63 22.25
C SER A 530 -21.31 4.57 23.21
N LYS A 531 -21.17 3.32 22.73
CA LYS A 531 -20.47 2.25 23.45
C LYS A 531 -19.03 2.17 22.95
N SER A 532 -18.07 2.80 23.64
CA SER A 532 -16.65 2.88 23.24
C SER A 532 -16.00 1.52 22.96
N LYS A 533 -16.42 0.46 23.68
CA LYS A 533 -15.95 -0.92 23.48
C LYS A 533 -16.26 -1.49 22.08
N LEU A 534 -17.17 -0.88 21.34
CA LEU A 534 -17.53 -1.32 19.99
C LEU A 534 -16.67 -0.68 18.89
N ARG A 535 -15.90 0.36 19.21
CA ARG A 535 -15.03 1.01 18.25
C ARG A 535 -14.04 0.00 17.65
N GLU A 536 -13.85 0.06 16.31
CA GLU A 536 -13.00 -0.83 15.52
C GLU A 536 -13.46 -2.31 15.46
N LYS A 537 -14.59 -2.64 16.08
CA LYS A 537 -15.19 -3.97 15.92
C LYS A 537 -15.91 -4.11 14.58
N GLU A 538 -16.02 -5.32 14.10
CA GLU A 538 -16.64 -5.64 12.81
C GLU A 538 -17.79 -6.65 12.97
N GLY A 539 -18.81 -6.56 12.13
CA GLY A 539 -19.96 -7.47 12.17
C GLY A 539 -20.98 -7.17 11.08
N TRP A 540 -21.93 -8.09 10.90
CA TRP A 540 -23.00 -7.93 9.94
C TRP A 540 -24.18 -7.18 10.55
N VAL A 541 -24.72 -6.22 9.80
CA VAL A 541 -25.96 -5.49 10.12
C VAL A 541 -26.88 -5.49 8.92
N ARG A 542 -28.18 -5.33 9.13
CA ARG A 542 -29.13 -5.15 8.03
C ARG A 542 -28.79 -3.91 7.23
N SER A 543 -28.74 -4.01 5.90
CA SER A 543 -28.40 -2.88 5.03
C SER A 543 -29.40 -1.73 5.15
N ASN A 544 -30.68 -2.03 5.42
CA ASN A 544 -31.71 -1.03 5.70
C ASN A 544 -31.64 -0.39 7.09
N SER A 545 -30.73 -0.85 7.94
CA SER A 545 -30.49 -0.26 9.27
C SER A 545 -29.35 0.76 9.27
N ILE A 546 -28.79 1.04 8.11
CA ILE A 546 -27.74 2.04 7.93
C ILE A 546 -28.09 2.95 6.74
N GLU A 547 -27.73 4.21 6.83
CA GLU A 547 -27.89 5.18 5.75
C GLU A 547 -26.57 5.92 5.51
N PRO A 548 -26.31 6.37 4.28
CA PRO A 548 -25.13 7.19 4.00
C PRO A 548 -25.14 8.43 4.89
N GLU A 549 -24.02 8.73 5.51
CA GLU A 549 -23.80 10.00 6.17
C GLU A 549 -23.54 11.04 5.10
N GLU A 550 -24.34 12.12 5.04
CA GLU A 550 -24.15 13.20 4.07
C GLU A 550 -22.81 13.89 4.34
N ASP A 551 -21.82 13.55 3.56
CA ASP A 551 -20.56 14.27 3.56
C ASP A 551 -20.70 15.55 2.71
N LYS A 552 -20.47 16.71 3.34
CA LYS A 552 -20.55 18.03 2.67
C LYS A 552 -19.43 18.26 1.65
N ALA A 553 -18.48 17.34 1.53
CA ALA A 553 -17.40 17.36 0.55
C ALA A 553 -17.51 16.15 -0.40
N LYS A 554 -18.31 16.28 -1.44
CA LYS A 554 -18.38 15.29 -2.54
C LYS A 554 -17.08 15.26 -3.32
N THR A 555 -16.15 14.43 -2.90
CA THR A 555 -15.08 13.95 -3.78
C THR A 555 -15.43 12.55 -4.28
N LYS A 556 -15.19 12.31 -5.55
CA LYS A 556 -15.61 11.14 -6.35
C LYS A 556 -15.11 9.77 -5.86
N PHE A 557 -14.38 9.73 -4.73
CA PHE A 557 -13.76 8.56 -4.13
C PHE A 557 -13.78 8.57 -2.58
N SER A 558 -14.58 9.44 -1.94
CA SER A 558 -14.74 9.38 -0.50
C SER A 558 -15.42 8.06 -0.12
N GLN A 559 -14.83 7.35 0.81
CA GLN A 559 -15.48 6.19 1.40
C GLN A 559 -16.70 6.69 2.14
N THR A 560 -17.88 6.34 1.66
CA THR A 560 -19.13 6.74 2.29
C THR A 560 -19.21 6.08 3.66
N PHE A 561 -19.24 6.88 4.71
CA PHE A 561 -19.61 6.41 6.02
C PHE A 561 -21.12 6.29 6.12
N TYR A 562 -21.57 5.38 6.96
CA TYR A 562 -22.98 5.13 7.19
C TYR A 562 -23.26 5.27 8.69
N LYS A 563 -24.42 5.77 9.05
CA LYS A 563 -24.88 5.77 10.43
C LYS A 563 -26.01 4.77 10.63
N VAL A 564 -26.08 4.20 11.82
CA VAL A 564 -27.16 3.28 12.22
C VAL A 564 -28.41 4.10 12.53
N ILE A 565 -29.51 3.84 11.82
CA ILE A 565 -30.77 4.60 11.93
C ILE A 565 -31.60 4.13 13.11
N PRO A 566 -32.07 2.86 13.17
CA PRO A 566 -32.53 2.25 14.40
C PRO A 566 -31.40 1.48 15.07
N ALA A 567 -31.44 1.30 16.37
CA ALA A 567 -30.57 0.34 17.01
C ALA A 567 -30.76 -1.05 16.38
N VAL A 568 -29.65 -1.73 16.07
CA VAL A 568 -29.67 -3.01 15.36
C VAL A 568 -28.74 -4.03 16.02
N GLU A 569 -29.20 -5.26 16.08
CA GLU A 569 -28.40 -6.38 16.54
C GLU A 569 -27.34 -6.73 15.51
N ALA A 570 -26.06 -6.70 15.90
CA ALA A 570 -24.97 -7.19 15.09
C ALA A 570 -24.90 -8.71 15.20
N ARG A 571 -24.68 -9.38 14.07
CA ARG A 571 -24.71 -10.84 13.99
C ARG A 571 -23.45 -11.40 13.36
N LEU A 572 -23.11 -12.62 13.72
CA LEU A 572 -22.14 -13.44 13.00
C LEU A 572 -22.79 -14.05 11.74
N PRO A 573 -21.98 -14.50 10.76
CA PRO A 573 -22.50 -15.33 9.67
C PRO A 573 -23.32 -16.47 10.27
N GLY A 574 -24.55 -16.60 9.83
CA GLY A 574 -25.49 -17.54 10.40
C GLY A 574 -25.50 -18.89 9.67
N ILE A 575 -26.28 -19.82 10.20
CA ILE A 575 -26.46 -21.15 9.64
C ILE A 575 -27.79 -21.19 8.90
N GLU A 576 -27.78 -21.63 7.64
CA GLU A 576 -28.99 -21.71 6.84
C GLU A 576 -29.65 -23.08 6.89
N LEU A 577 -30.98 -23.12 6.82
CA LEU A 577 -31.75 -24.35 6.94
C LEU A 577 -31.95 -25.11 5.63
N GLU A 578 -31.67 -24.52 4.47
CA GLU A 578 -31.68 -25.25 3.20
C GLU A 578 -30.33 -25.90 2.97
N ALA A 579 -30.30 -27.19 3.15
CA ALA A 579 -29.10 -27.97 3.14
C ALA A 579 -28.93 -28.75 1.82
N SER A 580 -27.73 -28.78 1.32
CA SER A 580 -27.29 -29.93 0.54
C SER A 580 -26.79 -31.04 1.47
N GLN A 581 -26.68 -32.26 0.97
CA GLN A 581 -26.17 -33.37 1.77
C GLN A 581 -24.71 -33.62 1.47
N LEU A 582 -23.90 -33.80 2.49
CA LEU A 582 -22.54 -34.32 2.35
C LEU A 582 -22.57 -35.84 2.52
N PRO A 583 -22.09 -36.60 1.54
CA PRO A 583 -21.98 -38.04 1.68
C PRO A 583 -21.12 -38.47 2.87
N LYS A 584 -21.40 -39.63 3.44
CA LYS A 584 -20.52 -40.23 4.44
C LYS A 584 -19.10 -40.40 3.90
N GLY A 585 -18.13 -40.04 4.69
CA GLY A 585 -16.70 -40.11 4.35
C GLY A 585 -16.17 -38.90 3.58
N THR A 586 -17.00 -37.88 3.34
CA THR A 586 -16.55 -36.62 2.75
C THR A 586 -15.47 -35.98 3.63
N GLN A 587 -14.31 -35.70 3.03
CA GLN A 587 -13.22 -35.04 3.72
C GLN A 587 -13.38 -33.52 3.66
N VAL A 588 -13.31 -32.90 4.83
CA VAL A 588 -13.43 -31.45 4.99
C VAL A 588 -12.38 -30.95 5.98
N ARG A 589 -12.02 -29.67 5.88
CA ARG A 589 -11.21 -28.99 6.89
C ARG A 589 -12.09 -28.10 7.74
N LYS A 590 -11.79 -28.00 9.03
CA LYS A 590 -12.44 -27.02 9.91
C LYS A 590 -11.89 -25.63 9.65
N GLN A 591 -12.80 -24.69 9.43
CA GLN A 591 -12.45 -23.27 9.32
C GLN A 591 -12.71 -22.54 10.62
N PHE A 592 -13.81 -22.90 11.32
CA PHE A 592 -14.32 -22.12 12.39
C PHE A 592 -15.37 -22.89 13.21
N GLU A 593 -15.42 -22.66 14.51
CA GLU A 593 -16.38 -23.29 15.41
C GLU A 593 -17.24 -22.23 16.09
N VAL A 594 -18.55 -22.51 16.22
CA VAL A 594 -19.49 -21.69 16.97
C VAL A 594 -20.13 -22.54 18.06
N GLY A 595 -19.77 -22.24 19.31
CA GLY A 595 -20.14 -23.07 20.44
C GLY A 595 -19.52 -24.47 20.33
N GLU A 596 -20.15 -25.43 20.98
CA GLU A 596 -19.74 -26.84 20.93
C GLU A 596 -20.48 -27.65 19.84
N GLU A 597 -21.40 -26.99 19.13
CA GLU A 597 -22.36 -27.68 18.25
C GLU A 597 -22.03 -27.53 16.75
N TRP A 598 -21.51 -26.37 16.34
CA TRP A 598 -21.44 -26.03 14.92
C TRP A 598 -20.02 -25.72 14.44
N VAL A 599 -19.67 -26.27 13.28
CA VAL A 599 -18.38 -26.09 12.64
C VAL A 599 -18.58 -25.61 11.22
N LEU A 600 -17.95 -24.50 10.86
CA LEU A 600 -17.77 -24.10 9.47
C LEU A 600 -16.70 -24.98 8.86
N VAL A 601 -17.04 -25.68 7.79
CA VAL A 601 -16.12 -26.56 7.07
C VAL A 601 -15.92 -26.06 5.64
N ALA A 602 -14.76 -26.37 5.11
CA ALA A 602 -14.40 -26.11 3.71
C ALA A 602 -13.78 -27.38 3.10
N PRO A 603 -13.69 -27.46 1.77
CA PRO A 603 -12.98 -28.54 1.12
C PRO A 603 -11.54 -28.67 1.61
N VAL A 604 -11.04 -29.89 1.68
CA VAL A 604 -9.60 -30.14 1.81
C VAL A 604 -8.93 -29.62 0.54
N LEU A 605 -7.93 -28.76 0.69
CA LEU A 605 -7.12 -28.29 -0.41
C LEU A 605 -5.97 -29.28 -0.64
N GLU A 606 -5.71 -29.62 -1.88
CA GLU A 606 -4.57 -30.43 -2.28
C GLU A 606 -3.71 -29.63 -3.26
N VAL A 607 -2.43 -29.92 -3.28
CA VAL A 607 -1.52 -29.39 -4.28
C VAL A 607 -1.16 -30.52 -5.24
N ARG A 608 -1.44 -30.32 -6.54
CA ARG A 608 -1.13 -31.29 -7.59
C ARG A 608 -0.24 -30.64 -8.64
N LYS A 609 0.54 -31.46 -9.36
CA LYS A 609 1.26 -30.98 -10.55
C LYS A 609 0.30 -30.89 -11.74
N ASP A 610 0.35 -29.76 -12.47
CA ASP A 610 -0.35 -29.62 -13.75
C ASP A 610 0.36 -30.41 -14.86
N ALA A 611 -0.15 -30.35 -16.09
CA ALA A 611 0.41 -31.07 -17.23
C ALA A 611 1.86 -30.62 -17.56
N GLU A 612 2.22 -29.40 -17.18
CA GLU A 612 3.55 -28.82 -17.36
C GLU A 612 4.48 -29.08 -16.16
N GLY A 613 4.01 -29.82 -15.13
CA GLY A 613 4.79 -30.18 -13.96
C GLY A 613 4.88 -29.10 -12.88
N ARG A 614 4.10 -28.01 -12.97
CA ARG A 614 4.01 -26.92 -11.98
C ARG A 614 2.97 -27.28 -10.93
N TYR A 615 3.19 -26.85 -9.69
CA TYR A 615 2.23 -27.06 -8.62
C TYR A 615 1.03 -26.10 -8.71
N GLU A 616 -0.17 -26.62 -8.51
CA GLU A 616 -1.41 -25.84 -8.40
C GLU A 616 -2.27 -26.32 -7.23
N VAL A 617 -2.98 -25.39 -6.60
CA VAL A 617 -3.97 -25.70 -5.56
C VAL A 617 -5.25 -26.19 -6.22
N VAL A 618 -5.74 -27.33 -5.78
CA VAL A 618 -6.96 -27.94 -6.31
C VAL A 618 -7.89 -28.36 -5.18
N VAL A 619 -9.18 -28.42 -5.51
CA VAL A 619 -10.19 -29.07 -4.67
C VAL A 619 -10.46 -30.42 -5.29
N PRO A 620 -10.28 -31.54 -4.55
CA PRO A 620 -10.58 -32.86 -5.09
C PRO A 620 -12.05 -32.98 -5.51
N GLU A 621 -12.30 -33.22 -6.81
CA GLU A 621 -13.64 -33.22 -7.39
C GLU A 621 -14.53 -34.36 -6.90
N ASP A 622 -13.93 -35.45 -6.50
CA ASP A 622 -14.55 -36.67 -6.02
C ASP A 622 -14.97 -36.63 -4.54
N LYS A 623 -14.52 -35.59 -3.80
CA LYS A 623 -14.64 -35.54 -2.33
C LYS A 623 -15.56 -34.42 -1.82
N VAL A 624 -15.89 -33.41 -2.64
CA VAL A 624 -16.78 -32.31 -2.27
C VAL A 624 -17.59 -31.83 -3.47
N PRO A 625 -18.91 -31.67 -3.35
CA PRO A 625 -19.70 -31.07 -4.43
C PRO A 625 -19.18 -29.70 -4.79
N ARG A 626 -18.83 -29.45 -6.07
CA ARG A 626 -18.20 -28.21 -6.58
C ARG A 626 -18.91 -26.90 -6.24
N LYS A 627 -20.14 -26.94 -5.77
CA LYS A 627 -20.90 -25.74 -5.39
C LYS A 627 -20.69 -25.30 -3.96
N PHE A 628 -19.92 -26.06 -3.16
CA PHE A 628 -19.61 -25.71 -1.78
C PHE A 628 -18.14 -25.36 -1.62
N LEU A 629 -17.86 -24.10 -1.41
CA LEU A 629 -16.55 -23.64 -0.93
C LEU A 629 -16.45 -23.71 0.58
N GLU A 630 -17.58 -23.56 1.27
CA GLU A 630 -17.68 -23.68 2.72
C GLU A 630 -19.13 -23.84 3.14
N GLY A 631 -19.36 -24.41 4.30
CA GLY A 631 -20.69 -24.55 4.89
C GLY A 631 -20.65 -25.04 6.32
N TRP A 632 -21.76 -24.91 7.02
CA TRP A 632 -21.89 -25.27 8.41
C TRP A 632 -22.36 -26.70 8.60
N VAL A 633 -21.65 -27.45 9.41
CA VAL A 633 -21.96 -28.84 9.77
C VAL A 633 -21.97 -28.97 11.29
N LYS A 634 -22.82 -29.83 11.82
CA LYS A 634 -22.77 -30.12 13.26
C LYS A 634 -21.49 -30.90 13.60
N GLN A 635 -20.83 -30.51 14.68
CA GLN A 635 -19.61 -31.12 15.19
C GLN A 635 -19.74 -32.62 15.36
N GLU A 636 -20.90 -33.10 15.81
CA GLU A 636 -21.21 -34.53 16.03
C GLU A 636 -21.06 -35.41 14.78
N PHE A 637 -21.09 -34.81 13.57
CA PHE A 637 -20.95 -35.51 12.29
C PHE A 637 -19.52 -35.57 11.77
N LEU A 638 -18.55 -35.02 12.51
CA LEU A 638 -17.16 -34.96 12.08
C LEU A 638 -16.27 -35.82 12.98
N GLU A 639 -15.37 -36.56 12.36
CA GLU A 639 -14.24 -37.22 13.04
C GLU A 639 -12.91 -36.78 12.41
N GLU A 640 -11.88 -36.64 13.23
CA GLU A 640 -10.53 -36.33 12.74
C GLU A 640 -9.97 -37.53 11.95
N VAL A 641 -9.45 -37.27 10.76
CA VAL A 641 -8.75 -38.29 9.99
C VAL A 641 -7.36 -38.44 10.58
N GLY A 642 -7.09 -39.60 11.16
CA GLY A 642 -5.76 -39.91 11.73
C GLY A 642 -4.67 -39.75 10.68
N GLY A 643 -3.58 -39.09 11.05
CA GLY A 643 -2.40 -38.87 10.21
C GLY A 643 -1.65 -40.16 9.88
#